data_dde6ed46e0decfa9950b4345c2be4f86
#
_entry.id   dde6ed46e0decfa9950b4345c2be4f86
#
_cell.length_a   1.000
_cell.length_b   1.000
_cell.length_c   1.000
_cell.angle_alpha   90.00
_cell.angle_beta   90.00
_cell.angle_gamma   90.00
#
_symmetry.space_group_name_H-M   'P 1'
#
loop_
_entity.id
_entity.type
_entity.pdbx_description
1 polymer ?
#
loop_
_entity_poly.entity_id
_entity_poly.type
_entity_poly.pdbx_seq_one_letter_code
_entity_poly.pdbx_strand_id
1 'polypeptide(L)'
;MRKEIRRAAVLGAGVMGSGIAAHLANAGIPVLMLDIVPPEFTDADAKVGLRETEPKFRNRFALTGLEGIKKSKPAALYSKRYLPLIEVGNFEDDWHRLSECDWVVEVVVERLDIKQQLFSRLEEVRKPGAIVSSNTSGLSIKGMTEGRSDDFKKHFLVTHFFNPVRYMRLLELVPGKETSPEIMDFFTDFGRFRLGKGIVFGKDTPNFVGNRIGVYGIVSTLHHMMEMDYQIDEVDAITGPAMGHPGSATFGTSDLVGIDVMAHVINTIAEGCPEDEERELFTVPDFVQKLIAEGALGRKTKEKGGFTGIRKNPDGSKTKLVLDWKTGERRPKISYKIPSLGKARKTHNVRERIKGLVEADDRAGAFAWALLRDTLAYTSLRLGEISDTIVDIDNALKWGFNWSLGPFETWDVLGVKAVVDRMKADGVEPGAWVIEMVEAGHESFYIESADGRQVYDPTAKAYVKEPKPESFLILSQIKLDEKKLVFGNQGASLVDLGDGIACVEFHSTLQPKLNPVDEYITEVMTKGVEIAERDFRGLVIHHQGENFSAGANLLMILEAIQADQWALLDEMIQVFQGLTTGLRKASIPVITAPFGFTFGGGCEITMGGDRVCAAAESYIGLVEVGVGVIPAGGGCNFMLERVLDGVDEPILSQIPFIRIAFENIGMAKVATSGEEARDRKFLRPFDKVEINRDQQLWTAKRMAMAMADEGYHPPMPKTYRLPGEEGLATLKMMLHNMKLTHWISSHDEKIATHLGRILTGGDTTINEPVSEQTILDLEREAFLSLCGEPKTQDRIKYMLVNNKPLRN
;
A
#
# COMPACT_ATOMS: atom_id res chain seq x y z
N MET A 1 -20.76 15.18 23.55
CA MET A 1 -19.71 14.16 23.77
C MET A 1 -19.15 13.77 22.41
N ARG A 2 -17.81 13.68 22.28
CA ARG A 2 -17.20 13.20 21.02
C ARG A 2 -17.58 11.73 20.86
N LYS A 3 -18.23 11.36 19.72
CA LYS A 3 -18.50 9.94 19.43
C LYS A 3 -17.18 9.18 19.33
N GLU A 4 -17.12 7.97 19.89
CA GLU A 4 -15.94 7.11 19.86
C GLU A 4 -16.37 5.67 19.63
N ILE A 5 -15.69 4.96 18.77
CA ILE A 5 -15.89 3.52 18.58
C ILE A 5 -14.86 2.79 19.44
N ARG A 6 -15.32 2.22 20.55
CA ARG A 6 -14.51 1.43 21.48
C ARG A 6 -14.58 -0.06 21.20
N ARG A 7 -15.70 -0.52 20.64
CA ARG A 7 -15.91 -1.90 20.22
C ARG A 7 -16.77 -1.93 18.97
N ALA A 8 -16.40 -2.77 18.00
CA ALA A 8 -17.17 -2.97 16.79
C ALA A 8 -17.60 -4.43 16.65
N ALA A 9 -18.64 -4.67 15.87
CA ALA A 9 -18.99 -6.01 15.41
C ALA A 9 -18.97 -6.08 13.90
N VAL A 10 -18.63 -7.27 13.36
CA VAL A 10 -18.69 -7.59 11.94
C VAL A 10 -19.60 -8.82 11.78
N LEU A 11 -20.68 -8.67 11.04
CA LEU A 11 -21.66 -9.71 10.77
C LEU A 11 -21.41 -10.35 9.40
N GLY A 12 -20.87 -11.57 9.40
CA GLY A 12 -20.35 -12.29 8.25
C GLY A 12 -18.82 -12.37 8.30
N ALA A 13 -18.28 -13.59 8.30
CA ALA A 13 -16.84 -13.87 8.38
C ALA A 13 -16.23 -14.35 7.04
N GLY A 14 -16.87 -13.99 5.93
CA GLY A 14 -16.34 -14.18 4.58
C GLY A 14 -15.09 -13.36 4.30
N VAL A 15 -14.67 -13.31 3.04
CA VAL A 15 -13.45 -12.58 2.62
C VAL A 15 -13.46 -11.12 3.06
N MET A 16 -14.56 -10.39 2.79
CA MET A 16 -14.67 -8.99 3.16
C MET A 16 -14.81 -8.81 4.68
N GLY A 17 -15.67 -9.57 5.34
CA GLY A 17 -15.87 -9.43 6.78
C GLY A 17 -14.63 -9.75 7.59
N SER A 18 -13.90 -10.81 7.25
CA SER A 18 -12.59 -11.11 7.86
C SER A 18 -11.58 -9.99 7.63
N GLY A 19 -11.55 -9.43 6.40
CA GLY A 19 -10.68 -8.29 6.06
C GLY A 19 -11.01 -7.04 6.87
N ILE A 20 -12.29 -6.70 7.02
CA ILE A 20 -12.77 -5.55 7.82
C ILE A 20 -12.43 -5.77 9.30
N ALA A 21 -12.71 -6.96 9.85
CA ALA A 21 -12.36 -7.28 11.23
C ALA A 21 -10.86 -7.14 11.51
N ALA A 22 -10.02 -7.63 10.59
CA ALA A 22 -8.56 -7.46 10.69
C ALA A 22 -8.15 -5.99 10.63
N HIS A 23 -8.77 -5.19 9.77
CA HIS A 23 -8.44 -3.77 9.63
C HIS A 23 -8.87 -2.95 10.85
N LEU A 24 -10.01 -3.24 11.44
CA LEU A 24 -10.44 -2.63 12.70
C LEU A 24 -9.49 -3.00 13.85
N ALA A 25 -9.07 -4.26 13.92
CA ALA A 25 -8.04 -4.69 14.89
C ALA A 25 -6.70 -3.96 14.67
N ASN A 26 -6.28 -3.75 13.41
CA ASN A 26 -5.10 -2.94 13.09
C ASN A 26 -5.21 -1.50 13.60
N ALA A 27 -6.43 -0.93 13.63
CA ALA A 27 -6.70 0.36 14.23
C ALA A 27 -6.81 0.33 15.76
N GLY A 28 -6.55 -0.82 16.40
CA GLY A 28 -6.61 -1.01 17.85
C GLY A 28 -8.03 -1.10 18.41
N ILE A 29 -9.01 -1.50 17.59
CA ILE A 29 -10.43 -1.63 17.98
C ILE A 29 -10.73 -3.10 18.23
N PRO A 30 -11.24 -3.49 19.42
CA PRO A 30 -11.78 -4.81 19.68
C PRO A 30 -12.97 -5.12 18.77
N VAL A 31 -12.98 -6.29 18.17
CA VAL A 31 -13.98 -6.70 17.17
C VAL A 31 -14.63 -8.01 17.56
N LEU A 32 -15.96 -8.05 17.55
CA LEU A 32 -16.76 -9.25 17.62
C LEU A 32 -17.14 -9.67 16.19
N MET A 33 -16.52 -10.74 15.69
CA MET A 33 -16.79 -11.27 14.34
C MET A 33 -17.73 -12.47 14.44
N LEU A 34 -18.95 -12.30 13.95
CA LEU A 34 -20.01 -13.32 14.00
C LEU A 34 -20.35 -13.83 12.61
N ASP A 35 -20.74 -15.11 12.52
CA ASP A 35 -21.31 -15.72 11.33
C ASP A 35 -22.44 -16.67 11.71
N ILE A 36 -23.12 -17.25 10.72
CA ILE A 36 -24.16 -18.27 10.96
C ILE A 36 -23.57 -19.53 11.56
N VAL A 37 -24.37 -20.25 12.33
CA VAL A 37 -24.08 -21.66 12.68
C VAL A 37 -24.13 -22.47 11.38
N PRO A 38 -23.21 -23.43 11.13
CA PRO A 38 -23.31 -24.31 9.98
C PRO A 38 -24.68 -24.99 9.91
N PRO A 39 -25.38 -24.98 8.75
CA PRO A 39 -26.75 -25.48 8.66
C PRO A 39 -26.84 -26.99 8.81
N GLU A 40 -25.74 -27.71 8.58
CA GLU A 40 -25.72 -29.19 8.64
C GLU A 40 -24.50 -29.70 9.40
N PHE A 41 -24.70 -30.67 10.26
CA PHE A 41 -23.64 -31.45 10.89
C PHE A 41 -23.43 -32.74 10.07
N THR A 42 -22.27 -32.91 9.48
CA THR A 42 -21.97 -33.95 8.51
C THR A 42 -21.25 -35.15 9.17
N ASP A 43 -21.30 -36.33 8.50
CA ASP A 43 -20.50 -37.51 8.91
C ASP A 43 -19.00 -37.22 8.94
N ALA A 44 -18.52 -36.29 8.13
CA ALA A 44 -17.13 -35.81 8.15
C ALA A 44 -16.79 -35.10 9.45
N ASP A 45 -17.73 -34.35 10.02
CA ASP A 45 -17.58 -33.65 11.29
C ASP A 45 -17.49 -34.65 12.45
N ALA A 46 -18.37 -35.66 12.44
CA ALA A 46 -18.33 -36.72 13.42
C ALA A 46 -17.01 -37.51 13.36
N LYS A 47 -16.51 -37.82 12.16
CA LYS A 47 -15.23 -38.55 11.97
C LYS A 47 -14.02 -37.84 12.53
N VAL A 48 -14.03 -36.48 12.56
CA VAL A 48 -12.95 -35.67 13.17
C VAL A 48 -13.21 -35.37 14.66
N GLY A 49 -14.21 -36.03 15.27
CA GLY A 49 -14.51 -35.95 16.70
C GLY A 49 -15.25 -34.69 17.13
N LEU A 50 -15.86 -33.93 16.22
CA LEU A 50 -16.68 -32.76 16.56
C LEU A 50 -18.06 -33.20 17.05
N ARG A 51 -18.71 -32.37 17.87
CA ARG A 51 -20.11 -32.46 18.24
C ARG A 51 -20.86 -31.22 17.79
N GLU A 52 -22.10 -31.37 17.39
CA GLU A 52 -22.95 -30.28 16.89
C GLU A 52 -23.10 -29.11 17.88
N THR A 53 -23.08 -29.41 19.18
CA THR A 53 -23.19 -28.42 20.26
C THR A 53 -21.88 -27.74 20.63
N GLU A 54 -20.76 -28.20 20.10
CA GLU A 54 -19.46 -27.63 20.45
C GLU A 54 -19.20 -26.27 19.78
N PRO A 55 -18.62 -25.30 20.51
CA PRO A 55 -18.26 -24.01 19.95
C PRO A 55 -17.39 -24.13 18.70
N LYS A 56 -16.53 -25.15 18.60
CA LYS A 56 -15.68 -25.38 17.44
C LYS A 56 -16.46 -25.70 16.16
N PHE A 57 -17.60 -26.38 16.29
CA PHE A 57 -18.52 -26.59 15.18
C PHE A 57 -19.39 -25.37 14.94
N ARG A 58 -20.06 -24.88 15.98
CA ARG A 58 -21.02 -23.76 15.87
C ARG A 58 -20.39 -22.46 15.34
N ASN A 59 -19.12 -22.20 15.68
CA ASN A 59 -18.39 -21.04 15.22
C ASN A 59 -17.50 -21.31 13.99
N ARG A 60 -17.71 -22.42 13.27
CA ARG A 60 -16.84 -22.89 12.18
C ARG A 60 -16.54 -21.81 11.15
N PHE A 61 -17.55 -21.07 10.68
CA PHE A 61 -17.36 -20.03 9.65
C PHE A 61 -16.54 -18.87 10.19
N ALA A 62 -16.83 -18.37 11.38
CA ALA A 62 -16.05 -17.31 12.01
C ALA A 62 -14.60 -17.75 12.33
N LEU A 63 -14.41 -18.99 12.78
CA LEU A 63 -13.07 -19.59 12.98
C LEU A 63 -12.30 -19.73 11.65
N THR A 64 -12.99 -20.12 10.57
CA THR A 64 -12.39 -20.20 9.23
C THR A 64 -11.94 -18.82 8.76
N GLY A 65 -12.74 -17.77 8.97
CA GLY A 65 -12.37 -16.38 8.71
C GLY A 65 -11.13 -15.96 9.50
N LEU A 66 -11.08 -16.28 10.80
CA LEU A 66 -9.92 -15.99 11.66
C LEU A 66 -8.64 -16.72 11.19
N GLU A 67 -8.75 -17.97 10.79
CA GLU A 67 -7.63 -18.71 10.19
C GLU A 67 -7.21 -18.14 8.83
N GLY A 68 -8.17 -17.64 8.05
CA GLY A 68 -7.93 -16.89 6.83
C GLY A 68 -7.07 -15.65 7.10
N ILE A 69 -7.40 -14.86 8.11
CA ILE A 69 -6.62 -13.68 8.55
C ILE A 69 -5.18 -14.08 8.88
N LYS A 70 -4.97 -15.15 9.66
CA LYS A 70 -3.63 -15.62 10.07
C LYS A 70 -2.75 -16.04 8.89
N LYS A 71 -3.35 -16.60 7.84
CA LYS A 71 -2.65 -17.22 6.70
C LYS A 71 -2.61 -16.34 5.45
N SER A 72 -3.31 -15.20 5.47
CA SER A 72 -3.44 -14.34 4.29
C SER A 72 -2.08 -13.89 3.75
N LYS A 73 -1.98 -13.88 2.42
CA LYS A 73 -0.85 -13.35 1.67
C LYS A 73 -1.40 -12.50 0.53
N PRO A 74 -1.16 -11.19 0.59
CA PRO A 74 -0.44 -10.41 1.62
C PRO A 74 -1.15 -10.43 3.00
N ALA A 75 -0.40 -10.10 4.06
CA ALA A 75 -0.88 -10.17 5.44
C ALA A 75 -2.04 -9.21 5.71
N ALA A 76 -3.13 -9.65 6.34
CA ALA A 76 -4.26 -8.80 6.70
C ALA A 76 -3.99 -7.95 7.95
N LEU A 77 -3.19 -8.45 8.90
CA LEU A 77 -2.80 -7.72 10.10
C LEU A 77 -1.47 -6.99 9.90
N TYR A 78 -1.33 -5.82 10.53
CA TYR A 78 -0.04 -5.13 10.63
C TYR A 78 0.95 -5.88 11.54
N SER A 79 0.44 -6.50 12.61
CA SER A 79 1.23 -7.34 13.50
C SER A 79 0.35 -8.44 14.07
N LYS A 80 0.93 -9.61 14.32
CA LYS A 80 0.22 -10.74 14.97
C LYS A 80 -0.29 -10.40 16.37
N ARG A 81 0.26 -9.38 17.04
CA ARG A 81 -0.19 -8.92 18.36
C ARG A 81 -1.60 -8.34 18.36
N TYR A 82 -2.15 -7.96 17.20
CA TYR A 82 -3.53 -7.48 17.07
C TYR A 82 -4.56 -8.61 16.97
N LEU A 83 -4.13 -9.85 16.71
CA LEU A 83 -5.04 -10.99 16.58
C LEU A 83 -5.95 -11.22 17.80
N PRO A 84 -5.51 -11.04 19.06
CA PRO A 84 -6.38 -11.19 20.23
C PRO A 84 -7.52 -10.16 20.32
N LEU A 85 -7.47 -9.07 19.54
CA LEU A 85 -8.57 -8.10 19.45
C LEU A 85 -9.77 -8.63 18.67
N ILE A 86 -9.65 -9.76 17.97
CA ILE A 86 -10.71 -10.35 17.17
C ILE A 86 -11.29 -11.54 17.95
N GLU A 87 -12.47 -11.33 18.50
CA GLU A 87 -13.28 -12.38 19.12
C GLU A 87 -14.21 -12.97 18.05
N VAL A 88 -14.42 -14.28 18.07
CA VAL A 88 -15.30 -14.98 17.14
C VAL A 88 -16.50 -15.61 17.86
N GLY A 89 -17.62 -15.68 17.17
CA GLY A 89 -18.85 -16.27 17.66
C GLY A 89 -19.84 -16.57 16.54
N ASN A 90 -21.09 -16.79 16.88
CA ASN A 90 -22.15 -17.05 15.92
C ASN A 90 -23.44 -16.27 16.22
N PHE A 91 -24.35 -16.21 15.23
CA PHE A 91 -25.60 -15.46 15.33
C PHE A 91 -26.60 -16.01 16.34
N GLU A 92 -26.44 -17.26 16.78
CA GLU A 92 -27.37 -17.88 17.73
C GLU A 92 -26.90 -17.65 19.18
N ASP A 93 -25.64 -17.93 19.46
CA ASP A 93 -25.14 -17.94 20.83
C ASP A 93 -24.69 -16.54 21.29
N ASP A 94 -24.15 -15.71 20.37
CA ASP A 94 -23.46 -14.47 20.70
C ASP A 94 -24.21 -13.20 20.27
N TRP A 95 -25.44 -13.32 19.71
CA TRP A 95 -26.20 -12.18 19.18
C TRP A 95 -26.43 -11.06 20.21
N HIS A 96 -26.69 -11.45 21.46
CA HIS A 96 -26.92 -10.54 22.58
C HIS A 96 -25.73 -9.60 22.85
N ARG A 97 -24.50 -10.02 22.48
CA ARG A 97 -23.28 -9.24 22.68
C ARG A 97 -23.17 -8.03 21.74
N LEU A 98 -24.03 -7.95 20.71
CA LEU A 98 -24.11 -6.77 19.84
C LEU A 98 -24.55 -5.52 20.60
N SER A 99 -25.23 -5.67 21.74
CA SER A 99 -25.56 -4.57 22.65
C SER A 99 -24.33 -3.86 23.26
N GLU A 100 -23.15 -4.47 23.21
CA GLU A 100 -21.90 -3.91 23.70
C GLU A 100 -21.18 -3.06 22.63
N CYS A 101 -21.58 -3.15 21.35
CA CYS A 101 -20.87 -2.57 20.23
C CYS A 101 -21.35 -1.15 19.90
N ASP A 102 -20.39 -0.27 19.58
CA ASP A 102 -20.66 1.10 19.15
C ASP A 102 -20.95 1.19 17.66
N TRP A 103 -20.41 0.23 16.90
CA TRP A 103 -20.57 0.12 15.45
C TRP A 103 -20.73 -1.35 15.04
N VAL A 104 -21.74 -1.62 14.23
CA VAL A 104 -22.00 -2.96 13.65
C VAL A 104 -21.91 -2.84 12.14
N VAL A 105 -21.00 -3.58 11.53
CA VAL A 105 -20.79 -3.66 10.08
C VAL A 105 -21.41 -4.95 9.57
N GLU A 106 -22.40 -4.84 8.70
CA GLU A 106 -23.02 -5.96 8.03
C GLU A 106 -22.24 -6.32 6.74
N VAL A 107 -21.89 -7.59 6.59
CA VAL A 107 -21.11 -8.15 5.48
C VAL A 107 -21.61 -9.55 5.08
N VAL A 108 -22.90 -9.77 5.20
CA VAL A 108 -23.54 -11.05 4.80
C VAL A 108 -23.78 -11.10 3.28
N VAL A 109 -24.37 -12.18 2.80
CA VAL A 109 -24.68 -12.37 1.36
C VAL A 109 -25.52 -11.22 0.80
N GLU A 110 -25.32 -10.89 -0.48
CA GLU A 110 -25.92 -9.74 -1.16
C GLU A 110 -27.38 -10.05 -1.58
N ARG A 111 -28.25 -10.19 -0.57
CA ARG A 111 -29.68 -10.46 -0.71
C ARG A 111 -30.48 -9.55 0.20
N LEU A 112 -31.39 -8.78 -0.40
CA LEU A 112 -32.18 -7.77 0.30
C LEU A 112 -33.03 -8.36 1.43
N ASP A 113 -33.71 -9.46 1.16
CA ASP A 113 -34.57 -10.15 2.14
C ASP A 113 -33.80 -10.63 3.39
N ILE A 114 -32.60 -11.16 3.20
CA ILE A 114 -31.72 -11.58 4.30
C ILE A 114 -31.24 -10.38 5.11
N LYS A 115 -30.83 -9.29 4.45
CA LYS A 115 -30.38 -8.08 5.14
C LYS A 115 -31.52 -7.40 5.93
N GLN A 116 -32.74 -7.34 5.37
CA GLN A 116 -33.91 -6.81 6.07
C GLN A 116 -34.22 -7.60 7.35
N GLN A 117 -34.20 -8.93 7.28
CA GLN A 117 -34.40 -9.80 8.46
C GLN A 117 -33.31 -9.59 9.51
N LEU A 118 -32.05 -9.52 9.08
CA LEU A 118 -30.91 -9.30 9.96
C LEU A 118 -30.99 -7.92 10.66
N PHE A 119 -31.34 -6.86 9.93
CA PHE A 119 -31.48 -5.52 10.52
C PHE A 119 -32.68 -5.41 11.45
N SER A 120 -33.78 -6.14 11.17
CA SER A 120 -34.90 -6.26 12.10
C SER A 120 -34.48 -6.83 13.45
N ARG A 121 -33.75 -7.96 13.42
CA ARG A 121 -33.24 -8.62 14.61
C ARG A 121 -32.16 -7.78 15.32
N LEU A 122 -31.31 -7.07 14.56
CA LEU A 122 -30.27 -6.19 15.12
C LEU A 122 -30.85 -4.98 15.85
N GLU A 123 -31.90 -4.39 15.33
CA GLU A 123 -32.58 -3.23 15.94
C GLU A 123 -33.07 -3.53 17.36
N GLU A 124 -33.50 -4.75 17.65
CA GLU A 124 -34.01 -5.18 18.95
C GLU A 124 -32.90 -5.22 20.03
N VAL A 125 -31.64 -5.47 19.64
CA VAL A 125 -30.54 -5.74 20.60
C VAL A 125 -29.48 -4.64 20.61
N ARG A 126 -29.35 -3.84 19.52
CA ARG A 126 -28.34 -2.79 19.47
C ARG A 126 -28.55 -1.76 20.58
N LYS A 127 -27.45 -1.24 21.13
CA LYS A 127 -27.59 -0.14 22.09
C LYS A 127 -28.07 1.16 21.42
N PRO A 128 -28.84 2.02 22.11
CA PRO A 128 -29.26 3.31 21.58
C PRO A 128 -28.08 4.12 21.06
N GLY A 129 -28.21 4.68 19.84
CA GLY A 129 -27.16 5.46 19.19
C GLY A 129 -25.97 4.66 18.63
N ALA A 130 -25.98 3.33 18.71
CA ALA A 130 -25.01 2.52 18.00
C ALA A 130 -25.19 2.67 16.49
N ILE A 131 -24.07 2.80 15.78
CA ILE A 131 -24.09 2.99 14.33
C ILE A 131 -24.16 1.61 13.65
N VAL A 132 -24.93 1.51 12.60
CA VAL A 132 -25.03 0.33 11.76
C VAL A 132 -24.61 0.70 10.35
N SER A 133 -23.76 -0.12 9.74
CA SER A 133 -23.44 0.07 8.32
C SER A 133 -23.49 -1.24 7.56
N SER A 134 -23.78 -1.16 6.26
CA SER A 134 -23.65 -2.29 5.35
C SER A 134 -22.42 -2.11 4.47
N ASN A 135 -21.75 -3.21 4.13
CA ASN A 135 -20.69 -3.24 3.12
C ASN A 135 -21.24 -3.70 1.76
N THR A 136 -22.52 -3.53 1.51
CA THR A 136 -23.14 -3.81 0.21
C THR A 136 -22.42 -3.10 -0.90
N SER A 137 -22.41 -3.67 -2.09
CA SER A 137 -21.82 -3.05 -3.29
C SER A 137 -22.86 -2.31 -4.15
N GLY A 138 -24.17 -2.42 -3.86
CA GLY A 138 -25.17 -1.78 -4.72
C GLY A 138 -26.64 -1.97 -4.32
N LEU A 139 -26.94 -2.59 -3.17
CA LEU A 139 -28.30 -2.65 -2.67
C LEU A 139 -28.70 -1.30 -2.08
N SER A 140 -29.93 -0.86 -2.41
CA SER A 140 -30.45 0.44 -1.95
C SER A 140 -30.60 0.49 -0.41
N ILE A 141 -30.10 1.59 0.17
CA ILE A 141 -30.25 1.88 1.60
C ILE A 141 -31.73 1.96 1.98
N LYS A 142 -32.54 2.61 1.14
CA LYS A 142 -33.99 2.68 1.33
C LYS A 142 -34.60 1.29 1.45
N GLY A 143 -34.24 0.36 0.56
CA GLY A 143 -34.73 -1.01 0.60
C GLY A 143 -34.26 -1.77 1.84
N MET A 144 -32.99 -1.66 2.19
CA MET A 144 -32.42 -2.33 3.36
C MET A 144 -33.02 -1.86 4.69
N THR A 145 -33.36 -0.57 4.81
CA THR A 145 -33.87 0.04 6.04
C THR A 145 -35.41 0.14 6.08
N GLU A 146 -36.10 -0.44 5.11
CA GLU A 146 -37.56 -0.47 5.09
C GLU A 146 -38.14 -1.09 6.36
N GLY A 147 -39.16 -0.46 6.96
CA GLY A 147 -39.77 -0.92 8.21
C GLY A 147 -38.94 -0.70 9.47
N ARG A 148 -37.75 -0.08 9.39
CA ARG A 148 -36.92 0.27 10.57
C ARG A 148 -37.34 1.60 11.16
N SER A 149 -37.04 1.80 12.44
CA SER A 149 -37.35 3.06 13.16
C SER A 149 -36.55 4.24 12.60
N ASP A 150 -37.01 5.45 12.88
CA ASP A 150 -36.28 6.67 12.53
C ASP A 150 -34.90 6.74 13.21
N ASP A 151 -34.79 6.23 14.44
CA ASP A 151 -33.49 6.15 15.13
C ASP A 151 -32.52 5.20 14.41
N PHE A 152 -32.99 4.04 13.93
CA PHE A 152 -32.17 3.15 13.14
C PHE A 152 -31.69 3.82 11.86
N LYS A 153 -32.58 4.41 11.09
CA LYS A 153 -32.29 5.08 9.81
C LYS A 153 -31.33 6.25 9.97
N LYS A 154 -31.45 7.05 11.04
CA LYS A 154 -30.54 8.15 11.36
C LYS A 154 -29.10 7.67 11.66
N HIS A 155 -28.95 6.45 12.15
CA HIS A 155 -27.67 5.85 12.50
C HIS A 155 -27.20 4.81 11.48
N PHE A 156 -27.78 4.77 10.29
CA PHE A 156 -27.45 3.84 9.23
C PHE A 156 -26.76 4.54 8.05
N LEU A 157 -25.72 3.90 7.51
CA LEU A 157 -25.04 4.31 6.27
C LEU A 157 -24.44 3.09 5.57
N VAL A 158 -23.99 3.24 4.33
CA VAL A 158 -23.08 2.28 3.71
C VAL A 158 -21.63 2.69 3.97
N THR A 159 -20.81 1.71 4.35
CA THR A 159 -19.35 1.82 4.43
C THR A 159 -18.75 0.75 3.51
N HIS A 160 -18.55 1.11 2.23
CA HIS A 160 -18.12 0.18 1.21
C HIS A 160 -16.60 0.11 1.14
N PHE A 161 -16.04 -0.97 1.68
CA PHE A 161 -14.61 -1.28 1.64
C PHE A 161 -14.26 -2.09 0.40
N PHE A 162 -13.02 -1.93 -0.09
CA PHE A 162 -12.50 -2.67 -1.23
C PHE A 162 -11.51 -3.77 -0.80
N ASN A 163 -11.48 -4.87 -1.54
CA ASN A 163 -10.62 -6.03 -1.27
C ASN A 163 -9.25 -5.88 -1.97
N PRO A 164 -8.13 -6.13 -1.26
CA PRO A 164 -7.97 -6.47 0.17
C PRO A 164 -8.11 -5.24 1.08
N VAL A 165 -8.92 -5.32 2.13
CA VAL A 165 -9.32 -4.19 2.97
C VAL A 165 -8.14 -3.40 3.53
N ARG A 166 -7.07 -4.06 3.96
CA ARG A 166 -5.85 -3.39 4.45
C ARG A 166 -5.21 -2.50 3.38
N TYR A 167 -5.09 -3.00 2.15
CA TYR A 167 -4.27 -2.39 1.10
C TYR A 167 -5.03 -1.42 0.21
N MET A 168 -6.34 -1.65 0.02
CA MET A 168 -7.17 -0.76 -0.77
C MET A 168 -7.54 0.47 0.05
N ARG A 169 -7.17 1.63 -0.48
CA ARG A 169 -7.32 2.89 0.22
C ARG A 169 -8.76 3.38 0.25
N LEU A 170 -9.56 3.06 -0.77
CA LEU A 170 -10.93 3.55 -0.92
C LEU A 170 -11.84 3.07 0.22
N LEU A 171 -12.59 4.00 0.77
CA LEU A 171 -13.78 3.77 1.58
C LEU A 171 -14.88 4.70 1.07
N GLU A 172 -15.89 4.14 0.42
CA GLU A 172 -17.07 4.89 0.02
C GLU A 172 -18.02 5.01 1.20
N LEU A 173 -18.42 6.23 1.50
CA LEU A 173 -19.46 6.56 2.47
C LEU A 173 -20.72 7.00 1.72
N VAL A 174 -21.79 6.22 1.87
CA VAL A 174 -23.07 6.51 1.20
C VAL A 174 -24.14 6.71 2.26
N PRO A 175 -24.69 7.94 2.38
CA PRO A 175 -25.79 8.21 3.28
C PRO A 175 -27.13 7.74 2.70
N GLY A 176 -28.02 7.25 3.55
CA GLY A 176 -29.45 7.21 3.23
C GLY A 176 -30.10 8.60 3.41
N LYS A 177 -31.34 8.74 2.97
CA LYS A 177 -32.07 10.01 3.05
C LYS A 177 -32.19 10.54 4.49
N GLU A 178 -32.31 9.64 5.45
CA GLU A 178 -32.49 9.95 6.87
C GLU A 178 -31.18 9.90 7.68
N THR A 179 -30.06 9.51 7.08
CA THR A 179 -28.74 9.43 7.77
C THR A 179 -28.36 10.79 8.34
N SER A 180 -28.02 10.84 9.62
CA SER A 180 -27.66 12.09 10.29
C SER A 180 -26.34 12.66 9.77
N PRO A 181 -26.27 13.96 9.46
CA PRO A 181 -25.02 14.60 9.02
C PRO A 181 -23.85 14.38 10.01
N GLU A 182 -24.12 14.38 11.31
CA GLU A 182 -23.11 14.16 12.34
C GLU A 182 -22.49 12.75 12.27
N ILE A 183 -23.22 11.77 11.75
CA ILE A 183 -22.68 10.42 11.50
C ILE A 183 -21.73 10.46 10.30
N MET A 184 -22.08 11.18 9.25
CA MET A 184 -21.24 11.34 8.08
C MET A 184 -19.94 12.08 8.42
N ASP A 185 -20.01 13.17 9.17
CA ASP A 185 -18.83 13.91 9.64
C ASP A 185 -17.94 13.02 10.51
N PHE A 186 -18.55 12.28 11.44
CA PHE A 186 -17.83 11.35 12.30
C PHE A 186 -17.10 10.26 11.47
N PHE A 187 -17.77 9.61 10.52
CA PHE A 187 -17.16 8.56 9.71
C PHE A 187 -16.12 9.10 8.73
N THR A 188 -16.26 10.33 8.28
CA THR A 188 -15.24 11.01 7.48
C THR A 188 -13.94 11.14 8.25
N ASP A 189 -13.99 11.66 9.46
CA ASP A 189 -12.79 11.79 10.31
C ASP A 189 -12.27 10.42 10.78
N PHE A 190 -13.16 9.56 11.23
CA PHE A 190 -12.80 8.23 11.71
C PHE A 190 -12.16 7.39 10.59
N GLY A 191 -12.74 7.39 9.39
CA GLY A 191 -12.21 6.71 8.23
C GLY A 191 -10.84 7.25 7.81
N ARG A 192 -10.66 8.57 7.77
CA ARG A 192 -9.40 9.21 7.41
C ARG A 192 -8.31 8.98 8.45
N PHE A 193 -8.59 9.29 9.71
CA PHE A 193 -7.55 9.43 10.74
C PHE A 193 -7.38 8.18 11.61
N ARG A 194 -8.43 7.34 11.74
CA ARG A 194 -8.34 6.11 12.52
C ARG A 194 -8.15 4.87 11.66
N LEU A 195 -8.79 4.82 10.49
CA LEU A 195 -8.70 3.68 9.57
C LEU A 195 -7.69 3.91 8.42
N GLY A 196 -7.18 5.13 8.23
CA GLY A 196 -6.21 5.45 7.19
C GLY A 196 -6.79 5.36 5.77
N LYS A 197 -8.10 5.52 5.62
CA LYS A 197 -8.81 5.41 4.34
C LYS A 197 -8.89 6.75 3.61
N GLY A 198 -8.95 6.67 2.29
CA GLY A 198 -9.40 7.76 1.44
C GLY A 198 -10.92 7.73 1.35
N ILE A 199 -11.56 8.81 1.77
CA ILE A 199 -13.03 8.90 1.83
C ILE A 199 -13.54 9.48 0.53
N VAL A 200 -14.51 8.78 -0.06
CA VAL A 200 -15.30 9.19 -1.22
C VAL A 200 -16.76 9.21 -0.82
N PHE A 201 -17.47 10.28 -1.18
CA PHE A 201 -18.89 10.39 -0.93
C PHE A 201 -19.68 9.92 -2.16
N GLY A 202 -20.42 8.83 -1.99
CA GLY A 202 -21.32 8.28 -2.99
C GLY A 202 -22.78 8.58 -2.67
N LYS A 203 -23.63 8.48 -3.69
CA LYS A 203 -25.08 8.52 -3.56
C LYS A 203 -25.66 7.10 -3.52
N ASP A 204 -26.89 6.95 -2.98
CA ASP A 204 -27.61 5.66 -2.92
C ASP A 204 -28.05 5.22 -4.33
N THR A 205 -27.09 4.87 -5.16
CA THR A 205 -27.25 4.41 -6.55
C THR A 205 -26.57 3.04 -6.73
N PRO A 206 -27.01 2.20 -7.67
CA PRO A 206 -26.40 0.90 -7.90
C PRO A 206 -24.90 0.98 -8.17
N ASN A 207 -24.12 0.21 -7.41
CA ASN A 207 -22.65 0.12 -7.48
C ASN A 207 -21.88 1.43 -7.16
N PHE A 208 -22.53 2.41 -6.59
CA PHE A 208 -22.00 3.68 -6.08
C PHE A 208 -21.08 4.39 -7.08
N VAL A 209 -19.84 4.73 -6.70
CA VAL A 209 -18.91 5.52 -7.52
C VAL A 209 -17.87 4.63 -8.22
N GLY A 210 -17.03 3.95 -7.44
CA GLY A 210 -15.90 3.20 -7.97
C GLY A 210 -16.30 2.06 -8.88
N ASN A 211 -17.26 1.23 -8.44
CA ASN A 211 -17.72 0.11 -9.24
C ASN A 211 -18.49 0.57 -10.48
N ARG A 212 -19.28 1.66 -10.39
CA ARG A 212 -20.04 2.15 -11.54
C ARG A 212 -19.12 2.49 -12.71
N ILE A 213 -18.10 3.30 -12.48
CA ILE A 213 -17.15 3.73 -13.53
C ILE A 213 -16.14 2.63 -13.85
N GLY A 214 -15.61 1.95 -12.83
CA GLY A 214 -14.59 0.89 -13.04
C GLY A 214 -15.12 -0.29 -13.83
N VAL A 215 -16.37 -0.71 -13.59
CA VAL A 215 -17.02 -1.80 -14.35
C VAL A 215 -17.41 -1.34 -15.76
N TYR A 216 -17.85 -0.07 -15.92
CA TYR A 216 -18.02 0.48 -17.27
C TYR A 216 -16.74 0.35 -18.10
N GLY A 217 -15.58 0.73 -17.53
CA GLY A 217 -14.30 0.56 -18.23
C GLY A 217 -13.98 -0.90 -18.57
N ILE A 218 -14.40 -1.87 -17.73
CA ILE A 218 -14.22 -3.30 -18.04
C ILE A 218 -15.13 -3.74 -19.19
N VAL A 219 -16.41 -3.41 -19.16
CA VAL A 219 -17.35 -3.82 -20.24
C VAL A 219 -17.01 -3.13 -21.55
N SER A 220 -16.67 -1.85 -21.54
CA SER A 220 -16.17 -1.12 -22.71
C SER A 220 -14.90 -1.78 -23.29
N THR A 221 -13.98 -2.21 -22.43
CA THR A 221 -12.79 -2.99 -22.87
C THR A 221 -13.18 -4.30 -23.56
N LEU A 222 -14.15 -5.04 -23.03
CA LEU A 222 -14.65 -6.29 -23.63
C LEU A 222 -15.27 -6.04 -25.01
N HIS A 223 -16.11 -5.02 -25.14
CA HIS A 223 -16.75 -4.67 -26.39
C HIS A 223 -15.75 -4.20 -27.45
N HIS A 224 -14.86 -3.27 -27.14
CA HIS A 224 -13.81 -2.83 -28.06
C HIS A 224 -12.86 -3.96 -28.45
N MET A 225 -12.53 -4.87 -27.52
CA MET A 225 -11.72 -6.04 -27.86
C MET A 225 -12.37 -6.90 -28.93
N MET A 226 -13.68 -7.14 -28.81
CA MET A 226 -14.42 -7.96 -29.79
C MET A 226 -14.63 -7.23 -31.10
N GLU A 227 -15.02 -5.96 -31.07
CA GLU A 227 -15.32 -5.15 -32.25
C GLU A 227 -14.08 -4.88 -33.11
N MET A 228 -12.98 -4.51 -32.47
CA MET A 228 -11.71 -4.14 -33.12
C MET A 228 -10.79 -5.35 -33.37
N ASP A 229 -11.23 -6.56 -33.02
CA ASP A 229 -10.50 -7.81 -33.19
C ASP A 229 -9.12 -7.85 -32.50
N TYR A 230 -9.11 -7.61 -31.17
CA TYR A 230 -7.92 -7.74 -30.32
C TYR A 230 -7.97 -9.03 -29.53
N GLN A 231 -6.79 -9.48 -29.07
CA GLN A 231 -6.66 -10.62 -28.18
C GLN A 231 -6.49 -10.16 -26.72
N ILE A 232 -6.87 -11.00 -25.76
CA ILE A 232 -6.83 -10.70 -24.32
C ILE A 232 -5.46 -10.22 -23.85
N ASP A 233 -4.37 -10.86 -24.28
CA ASP A 233 -3.01 -10.48 -23.88
C ASP A 233 -2.49 -9.23 -24.62
N GLU A 234 -3.05 -8.88 -25.77
CA GLU A 234 -2.80 -7.62 -26.45
C GLU A 234 -3.48 -6.48 -25.70
N VAL A 235 -4.74 -6.64 -25.34
CA VAL A 235 -5.50 -5.67 -24.53
C VAL A 235 -4.86 -5.46 -23.17
N ASP A 236 -4.47 -6.52 -22.45
CA ASP A 236 -3.76 -6.39 -21.16
C ASP A 236 -2.41 -5.66 -21.30
N ALA A 237 -1.73 -5.77 -22.44
CA ALA A 237 -0.51 -5.00 -22.67
C ALA A 237 -0.77 -3.50 -22.82
N ILE A 238 -1.95 -3.11 -23.30
CA ILE A 238 -2.39 -1.72 -23.50
C ILE A 238 -2.97 -1.16 -22.19
N THR A 239 -3.98 -1.85 -21.61
CA THR A 239 -4.80 -1.37 -20.51
C THR A 239 -4.13 -1.49 -19.13
N GLY A 240 -2.87 -1.87 -19.06
CA GLY A 240 -2.07 -1.96 -17.84
C GLY A 240 -1.24 -0.70 -17.58
N PRO A 241 0.05 -0.87 -17.20
CA PRO A 241 0.93 0.26 -16.86
C PRO A 241 1.10 1.31 -17.96
N ALA A 242 0.90 0.96 -19.23
CA ALA A 242 0.95 1.90 -20.36
C ALA A 242 -0.11 3.00 -20.22
N MET A 243 -1.30 2.66 -19.73
CA MET A 243 -2.40 3.59 -19.45
C MET A 243 -2.42 4.10 -17.99
N GLY A 244 -1.36 3.86 -17.20
CA GLY A 244 -1.34 4.25 -15.78
C GLY A 244 -2.21 3.36 -14.88
N HIS A 245 -2.58 2.18 -15.32
CA HIS A 245 -3.34 1.20 -14.54
C HIS A 245 -2.42 0.14 -13.93
N PRO A 246 -2.93 -0.70 -12.98
CA PRO A 246 -2.15 -1.76 -12.36
C PRO A 246 -1.53 -2.75 -13.35
N GLY A 247 -0.45 -3.41 -12.97
CA GLY A 247 0.19 -4.44 -13.79
C GLY A 247 -0.65 -5.69 -14.05
N SER A 248 -1.79 -5.86 -13.36
CA SER A 248 -2.81 -6.87 -13.66
C SER A 248 -3.61 -6.53 -14.93
N ALA A 249 -3.66 -5.26 -15.33
CA ALA A 249 -4.47 -4.77 -16.43
C ALA A 249 -5.96 -5.14 -16.31
N THR A 250 -6.75 -5.16 -17.38
CA THR A 250 -8.19 -5.41 -17.30
C THR A 250 -8.51 -6.86 -16.99
N PHE A 251 -8.00 -7.81 -17.77
CA PHE A 251 -8.35 -9.23 -17.64
C PHE A 251 -7.68 -9.88 -16.43
N GLY A 252 -6.44 -9.51 -16.14
CA GLY A 252 -5.77 -9.99 -14.94
C GLY A 252 -6.41 -9.45 -13.64
N THR A 253 -7.03 -8.27 -13.65
CA THR A 253 -7.82 -7.73 -12.53
C THR A 253 -9.14 -8.47 -12.39
N SER A 254 -9.84 -8.74 -13.51
CA SER A 254 -11.06 -9.55 -13.51
C SER A 254 -10.81 -10.98 -12.98
N ASP A 255 -9.67 -11.58 -13.31
CA ASP A 255 -9.24 -12.87 -12.75
C ASP A 255 -8.95 -12.79 -11.21
N LEU A 256 -8.47 -11.65 -10.71
CA LEU A 256 -8.21 -11.43 -9.30
C LEU A 256 -9.51 -11.30 -8.49
N VAL A 257 -10.45 -10.51 -9.00
CA VAL A 257 -11.77 -10.27 -8.37
C VAL A 257 -12.61 -11.55 -8.43
N GLY A 258 -12.57 -12.22 -9.55
CA GLY A 258 -13.38 -13.38 -9.90
C GLY A 258 -14.38 -13.02 -11.01
N ILE A 259 -14.36 -13.83 -12.07
CA ILE A 259 -15.18 -13.60 -13.27
C ILE A 259 -16.69 -13.64 -12.96
N ASP A 260 -17.11 -14.49 -12.04
CA ASP A 260 -18.49 -14.55 -11.53
C ASP A 260 -18.89 -13.29 -10.75
N VAL A 261 -17.99 -12.73 -9.96
CA VAL A 261 -18.23 -11.47 -9.23
C VAL A 261 -18.34 -10.31 -10.22
N MET A 262 -17.43 -10.25 -11.20
CA MET A 262 -17.49 -9.25 -12.27
C MET A 262 -18.83 -9.32 -13.01
N ALA A 263 -19.26 -10.51 -13.43
CA ALA A 263 -20.53 -10.70 -14.12
C ALA A 263 -21.74 -10.30 -13.24
N HIS A 264 -21.70 -10.62 -11.97
CA HIS A 264 -22.75 -10.20 -11.01
C HIS A 264 -22.87 -8.67 -10.93
N VAL A 265 -21.73 -7.96 -10.82
CA VAL A 265 -21.72 -6.49 -10.74
C VAL A 265 -22.23 -5.88 -12.07
N ILE A 266 -21.85 -6.42 -13.22
CA ILE A 266 -22.36 -5.99 -14.53
C ILE A 266 -23.90 -6.10 -14.57
N ASN A 267 -24.44 -7.27 -14.19
CA ASN A 267 -25.88 -7.50 -14.17
C ASN A 267 -26.60 -6.58 -13.19
N THR A 268 -26.00 -6.30 -12.02
CA THR A 268 -26.59 -5.37 -11.03
C THR A 268 -26.74 -3.95 -11.60
N ILE A 269 -25.78 -3.48 -12.40
CA ILE A 269 -25.90 -2.17 -13.09
C ILE A 269 -27.01 -2.24 -14.15
N ALA A 270 -27.00 -3.27 -15.01
CA ALA A 270 -28.00 -3.41 -16.08
C ALA A 270 -29.44 -3.46 -15.56
N GLU A 271 -29.66 -4.11 -14.42
CA GLU A 271 -30.97 -4.25 -13.77
C GLU A 271 -31.35 -2.99 -12.96
N GLY A 272 -30.39 -2.43 -12.24
CA GLY A 272 -30.60 -1.33 -11.30
C GLY A 272 -30.63 0.06 -11.94
N CYS A 273 -30.13 0.21 -13.17
CA CYS A 273 -30.05 1.48 -13.88
C CYS A 273 -30.78 1.40 -15.24
N PRO A 274 -32.12 1.29 -15.25
CA PRO A 274 -32.88 1.12 -16.48
C PRO A 274 -32.84 2.33 -17.42
N GLU A 275 -32.54 3.52 -16.90
CA GLU A 275 -32.48 4.78 -17.65
C GLU A 275 -31.03 5.15 -18.06
N ASP A 276 -30.05 4.26 -17.83
CA ASP A 276 -28.68 4.49 -18.27
C ASP A 276 -28.56 4.43 -19.78
N GLU A 277 -28.01 5.48 -20.39
CA GLU A 277 -27.86 5.62 -21.84
C GLU A 277 -27.03 4.49 -22.45
N GLU A 278 -26.05 3.95 -21.67
CA GLU A 278 -25.15 2.86 -22.06
C GLU A 278 -25.59 1.51 -21.49
N ARG A 279 -26.85 1.38 -21.08
CA ARG A 279 -27.37 0.15 -20.43
C ARG A 279 -27.10 -1.11 -21.24
N GLU A 280 -27.22 -1.04 -22.56
CA GLU A 280 -27.02 -2.19 -23.44
C GLU A 280 -25.57 -2.70 -23.42
N LEU A 281 -24.62 -1.85 -23.09
CA LEU A 281 -23.22 -2.22 -22.95
C LEU A 281 -22.99 -3.14 -21.72
N PHE A 282 -23.82 -3.00 -20.68
CA PHE A 282 -23.70 -3.83 -19.47
C PHE A 282 -24.26 -5.23 -19.71
N THR A 283 -23.66 -5.95 -20.64
CA THR A 283 -23.96 -7.34 -20.96
C THR A 283 -22.73 -8.21 -20.77
N VAL A 284 -22.95 -9.43 -20.26
CA VAL A 284 -21.86 -10.40 -20.10
C VAL A 284 -21.71 -11.20 -21.39
N PRO A 285 -20.61 -11.08 -22.15
CA PRO A 285 -20.41 -11.80 -23.40
C PRO A 285 -20.47 -13.33 -23.24
N ASP A 286 -20.91 -14.04 -24.30
CA ASP A 286 -21.11 -15.50 -24.28
C ASP A 286 -19.86 -16.29 -23.85
N PHE A 287 -18.67 -15.87 -24.31
CA PHE A 287 -17.42 -16.55 -23.95
C PHE A 287 -17.11 -16.39 -22.44
N VAL A 288 -17.54 -15.29 -21.80
CA VAL A 288 -17.42 -15.07 -20.35
C VAL A 288 -18.44 -15.94 -19.62
N GLN A 289 -19.69 -16.01 -20.11
CA GLN A 289 -20.72 -16.89 -19.52
C GLN A 289 -20.27 -18.36 -19.57
N LYS A 290 -19.61 -18.78 -20.64
CA LYS A 290 -19.04 -20.12 -20.78
C LYS A 290 -17.95 -20.38 -19.73
N LEU A 291 -17.04 -19.44 -19.48
CA LEU A 291 -16.04 -19.58 -18.39
C LEU A 291 -16.69 -19.78 -17.03
N ILE A 292 -17.78 -19.04 -16.75
CA ILE A 292 -18.53 -19.16 -15.48
C ILE A 292 -19.18 -20.55 -15.40
N ALA A 293 -19.84 -21.01 -16.44
CA ALA A 293 -20.48 -22.33 -16.49
C ALA A 293 -19.46 -23.48 -16.31
N GLU A 294 -18.26 -23.34 -16.85
CA GLU A 294 -17.17 -24.31 -16.68
C GLU A 294 -16.49 -24.20 -15.28
N GLY A 295 -16.85 -23.19 -14.48
CA GLY A 295 -16.23 -22.90 -13.18
C GLY A 295 -14.80 -22.40 -13.29
N ALA A 296 -14.43 -21.79 -14.43
CA ALA A 296 -13.14 -21.14 -14.68
C ALA A 296 -13.20 -19.67 -14.22
N LEU A 297 -13.18 -19.45 -12.89
CA LEU A 297 -13.54 -18.20 -12.24
C LEU A 297 -12.34 -17.30 -11.91
N GLY A 298 -11.21 -17.49 -12.56
CA GLY A 298 -9.99 -16.72 -12.28
C GLY A 298 -9.07 -17.35 -11.24
N ARG A 299 -8.34 -16.52 -10.50
CA ARG A 299 -7.29 -16.99 -9.57
C ARG A 299 -7.81 -17.84 -8.40
N LYS A 300 -9.08 -17.72 -8.03
CA LYS A 300 -9.70 -18.56 -6.99
C LYS A 300 -9.86 -20.01 -7.44
N THR A 301 -9.93 -20.29 -8.74
CA THR A 301 -10.00 -21.65 -9.32
C THR A 301 -8.69 -21.98 -10.04
N LYS A 302 -7.61 -22.17 -9.27
CA LYS A 302 -6.23 -22.28 -9.77
C LYS A 302 -6.03 -23.31 -10.89
N GLU A 303 -6.73 -24.43 -10.84
CA GLU A 303 -6.60 -25.51 -11.83
C GLU A 303 -7.30 -25.20 -13.14
N LYS A 304 -8.44 -24.49 -13.07
CA LYS A 304 -9.23 -24.10 -14.23
C LYS A 304 -8.81 -22.75 -14.80
N GLY A 305 -8.25 -21.86 -13.95
CA GLY A 305 -7.89 -20.49 -14.33
C GLY A 305 -9.09 -19.59 -14.58
N GLY A 306 -8.91 -18.58 -15.41
CA GLY A 306 -9.92 -17.63 -15.87
C GLY A 306 -9.58 -17.16 -17.29
N PHE A 307 -9.51 -15.86 -17.54
CA PHE A 307 -8.95 -15.31 -18.78
C PHE A 307 -7.49 -15.69 -18.95
N THR A 308 -6.78 -15.78 -17.84
CA THR A 308 -5.37 -16.22 -17.78
C THR A 308 -5.21 -17.49 -16.95
N GLY A 309 -4.11 -18.22 -17.19
CA GLY A 309 -3.80 -19.43 -16.45
C GLY A 309 -2.30 -19.71 -16.41
N ILE A 310 -1.92 -20.75 -15.69
CA ILE A 310 -0.52 -21.20 -15.59
C ILE A 310 -0.49 -22.71 -15.79
N ARG A 311 0.29 -23.18 -16.78
CA ARG A 311 0.62 -24.59 -16.97
C ARG A 311 2.01 -24.85 -16.39
N LYS A 312 2.11 -25.87 -15.55
CA LYS A 312 3.41 -26.41 -15.09
C LYS A 312 3.93 -27.40 -16.16
N ASN A 313 5.12 -27.18 -16.63
CA ASN A 313 5.78 -28.04 -17.60
C ASN A 313 6.50 -29.21 -16.88
N PRO A 314 6.80 -30.31 -17.61
CA PRO A 314 7.50 -31.46 -17.03
C PRO A 314 8.89 -31.14 -16.46
N ASP A 315 9.56 -30.10 -16.98
CA ASP A 315 10.87 -29.61 -16.50
C ASP A 315 10.77 -28.71 -15.27
N GLY A 316 9.56 -28.53 -14.70
CA GLY A 316 9.28 -27.67 -13.55
C GLY A 316 9.09 -26.18 -13.92
N SER A 317 9.32 -25.79 -15.15
CA SER A 317 9.06 -24.42 -15.62
C SER A 317 7.56 -24.14 -15.71
N LYS A 318 7.19 -22.85 -15.82
CA LYS A 318 5.80 -22.42 -15.86
C LYS A 318 5.54 -21.64 -17.15
N THR A 319 4.55 -22.07 -17.91
CA THR A 319 4.04 -21.35 -19.08
C THR A 319 2.79 -20.57 -18.70
N LYS A 320 2.80 -19.26 -18.95
CA LYS A 320 1.58 -18.44 -18.82
C LYS A 320 0.69 -18.71 -20.02
N LEU A 321 -0.58 -19.01 -19.74
CA LEU A 321 -1.61 -19.25 -20.74
C LEU A 321 -2.62 -18.11 -20.76
N VAL A 322 -3.19 -17.87 -21.94
CA VAL A 322 -4.25 -16.89 -22.16
C VAL A 322 -5.36 -17.55 -22.97
N LEU A 323 -6.60 -17.22 -22.66
CA LEU A 323 -7.77 -17.66 -23.43
C LEU A 323 -7.78 -16.97 -24.79
N ASP A 324 -7.93 -17.74 -25.85
CA ASP A 324 -8.37 -17.21 -27.14
C ASP A 324 -9.92 -17.14 -27.09
N TRP A 325 -10.44 -15.90 -27.01
CA TRP A 325 -11.88 -15.70 -26.81
C TRP A 325 -12.76 -16.15 -27.97
N LYS A 326 -12.17 -16.28 -29.21
CA LYS A 326 -12.88 -16.76 -30.42
C LYS A 326 -13.04 -18.27 -30.44
N THR A 327 -11.97 -18.99 -30.11
CA THR A 327 -11.95 -20.45 -30.15
C THR A 327 -12.33 -21.09 -28.82
N GLY A 328 -12.18 -20.38 -27.72
CA GLY A 328 -12.30 -20.91 -26.35
C GLY A 328 -11.08 -21.73 -25.90
N GLU A 329 -10.04 -21.84 -26.71
CA GLU A 329 -8.83 -22.58 -26.39
C GLU A 329 -7.81 -21.74 -25.61
N ARG A 330 -6.96 -22.40 -24.84
CA ARG A 330 -5.87 -21.73 -24.09
C ARG A 330 -4.55 -21.88 -24.83
N ARG A 331 -3.94 -20.75 -25.18
CA ARG A 331 -2.65 -20.68 -25.83
C ARG A 331 -1.57 -20.02 -24.94
N PRO A 332 -0.28 -20.23 -25.20
CA PRO A 332 0.79 -19.47 -24.55
C PRO A 332 0.61 -17.95 -24.76
N LYS A 333 0.92 -17.18 -23.71
CA LYS A 333 0.89 -15.69 -23.76
C LYS A 333 1.88 -15.20 -24.83
N ILE A 334 1.44 -14.29 -25.68
CA ILE A 334 2.23 -13.63 -26.71
C ILE A 334 2.74 -12.29 -26.20
N SER A 335 3.91 -11.88 -26.60
CA SER A 335 4.45 -10.53 -26.37
C SER A 335 4.34 -9.72 -27.65
N TYR A 336 3.50 -8.71 -27.64
CA TYR A 336 3.26 -7.84 -28.79
C TYR A 336 4.34 -6.78 -28.89
N LYS A 337 4.90 -6.62 -30.11
CA LYS A 337 5.91 -5.60 -30.44
C LYS A 337 5.20 -4.42 -31.12
N ILE A 338 4.53 -3.59 -30.32
CA ILE A 338 3.86 -2.36 -30.78
C ILE A 338 4.76 -1.17 -30.41
N PRO A 339 5.07 -0.25 -31.35
CA PRO A 339 6.03 0.85 -31.10
C PRO A 339 5.66 1.73 -29.91
N SER A 340 4.39 2.14 -29.79
CA SER A 340 3.91 2.97 -28.69
C SER A 340 4.06 2.28 -27.32
N LEU A 341 3.80 0.98 -27.20
CA LEU A 341 4.03 0.22 -25.98
C LEU A 341 5.52 0.11 -25.63
N GLY A 342 6.39 0.03 -26.66
CA GLY A 342 7.84 0.07 -26.46
C GLY A 342 8.31 1.41 -25.90
N LYS A 343 7.75 2.52 -26.38
CA LYS A 343 7.99 3.87 -25.87
C LYS A 343 7.44 4.03 -24.45
N ALA A 344 6.20 3.61 -24.21
CA ALA A 344 5.52 3.70 -22.90
C ALA A 344 6.32 3.01 -21.79
N ARG A 345 6.97 1.87 -22.05
CA ARG A 345 7.82 1.16 -21.08
C ARG A 345 9.04 1.97 -20.63
N LYS A 346 9.53 2.89 -21.48
CA LYS A 346 10.71 3.73 -21.21
C LYS A 346 10.32 5.08 -20.60
N THR A 347 9.05 5.48 -20.68
CA THR A 347 8.55 6.76 -20.17
C THR A 347 8.15 6.60 -18.72
N HIS A 348 8.90 7.21 -17.79
CA HIS A 348 8.63 7.14 -16.34
C HIS A 348 7.45 8.02 -15.93
N ASN A 349 7.34 9.21 -16.49
CA ASN A 349 6.24 10.12 -16.21
C ASN A 349 4.92 9.55 -16.74
N VAL A 350 3.97 9.30 -15.85
CA VAL A 350 2.68 8.69 -16.20
C VAL A 350 1.85 9.58 -17.14
N ARG A 351 1.91 10.90 -16.95
CA ARG A 351 1.17 11.88 -17.79
C ARG A 351 1.67 11.84 -19.23
N GLU A 352 2.97 11.94 -19.43
CA GLU A 352 3.60 11.84 -20.76
C GLU A 352 3.38 10.47 -21.40
N ARG A 353 3.38 9.40 -20.60
CA ARG A 353 3.17 8.04 -21.07
C ARG A 353 1.77 7.83 -21.61
N ILE A 354 0.73 8.26 -20.88
CA ILE A 354 -0.66 8.16 -21.31
C ILE A 354 -0.89 8.99 -22.57
N LYS A 355 -0.46 10.24 -22.56
CA LYS A 355 -0.58 11.14 -23.71
C LYS A 355 0.09 10.56 -24.95
N GLY A 356 1.34 10.11 -24.84
CA GLY A 356 2.07 9.52 -25.96
C GLY A 356 1.53 8.19 -26.44
N LEU A 357 0.79 7.44 -25.62
CA LEU A 357 0.08 6.24 -26.06
C LEU A 357 -1.17 6.58 -26.87
N VAL A 358 -1.98 7.51 -26.37
CA VAL A 358 -3.28 7.91 -27.00
C VAL A 358 -3.08 8.66 -28.33
N GLU A 359 -1.97 9.40 -28.45
CA GLU A 359 -1.60 10.13 -29.68
C GLU A 359 -0.89 9.23 -30.72
N ALA A 360 -0.57 7.97 -30.39
CA ALA A 360 0.14 7.09 -31.29
C ALA A 360 -0.76 6.59 -32.43
N ASP A 361 -0.22 6.62 -33.65
CA ASP A 361 -0.88 6.10 -34.87
C ASP A 361 -0.53 4.62 -35.06
N ASP A 362 -0.89 3.79 -34.05
CA ASP A 362 -0.78 2.33 -34.10
C ASP A 362 -1.97 1.67 -33.38
N ARG A 363 -2.04 0.32 -33.44
CA ARG A 363 -3.13 -0.46 -32.83
C ARG A 363 -3.31 -0.13 -31.34
N ALA A 364 -2.23 0.07 -30.59
CA ALA A 364 -2.36 0.35 -29.16
C ALA A 364 -2.92 1.75 -28.91
N GLY A 365 -2.53 2.75 -29.69
CA GLY A 365 -3.09 4.10 -29.64
C GLY A 365 -4.58 4.13 -30.00
N ALA A 366 -4.96 3.41 -31.07
CA ALA A 366 -6.36 3.30 -31.49
C ALA A 366 -7.25 2.70 -30.40
N PHE A 367 -6.82 1.58 -29.78
CA PHE A 367 -7.54 0.96 -28.67
C PHE A 367 -7.61 1.85 -27.44
N ALA A 368 -6.47 2.44 -27.04
CA ALA A 368 -6.40 3.31 -25.88
C ALA A 368 -7.33 4.54 -26.02
N TRP A 369 -7.38 5.12 -27.22
CA TRP A 369 -8.30 6.23 -27.48
C TRP A 369 -9.77 5.79 -27.39
N ALA A 370 -10.17 4.72 -28.08
CA ALA A 370 -11.56 4.24 -28.06
C ALA A 370 -12.04 4.00 -26.62
N LEU A 371 -11.24 3.29 -25.81
CA LEU A 371 -11.57 3.01 -24.43
C LEU A 371 -11.65 4.28 -23.55
N LEU A 372 -10.66 5.19 -23.66
CA LEU A 372 -10.66 6.42 -22.87
C LEU A 372 -11.77 7.36 -23.31
N ARG A 373 -12.00 7.52 -24.62
CA ARG A 373 -13.10 8.33 -25.15
C ARG A 373 -14.42 7.98 -24.47
N ASP A 374 -14.78 6.70 -24.48
CA ASP A 374 -16.07 6.25 -23.97
C ASP A 374 -16.10 6.31 -22.43
N THR A 375 -15.01 5.93 -21.76
CA THR A 375 -14.93 5.99 -20.29
C THR A 375 -15.01 7.43 -19.78
N LEU A 376 -14.36 8.40 -20.44
CA LEU A 376 -14.38 9.82 -20.04
C LEU A 376 -15.76 10.43 -20.31
N ALA A 377 -16.37 10.14 -21.47
CA ALA A 377 -17.72 10.59 -21.78
C ALA A 377 -18.72 10.07 -20.74
N TYR A 378 -18.75 8.76 -20.51
CA TYR A 378 -19.62 8.12 -19.53
C TYR A 378 -19.43 8.72 -18.11
N THR A 379 -18.17 8.87 -17.69
CA THR A 379 -17.87 9.45 -16.37
C THR A 379 -18.45 10.86 -16.20
N SER A 380 -18.37 11.69 -17.24
CA SER A 380 -18.92 13.04 -17.23
C SER A 380 -20.46 13.08 -17.15
N LEU A 381 -21.14 12.08 -17.70
CA LEU A 381 -22.60 11.93 -17.62
C LEU A 381 -23.05 11.49 -16.21
N ARG A 382 -22.19 10.80 -15.47
CA ARG A 382 -22.53 10.26 -14.13
C ARG A 382 -22.33 11.27 -13.00
N LEU A 383 -21.66 12.41 -13.24
CA LEU A 383 -21.54 13.46 -12.25
C LEU A 383 -22.94 14.01 -11.86
N GLY A 384 -23.18 14.15 -10.56
CA GLY A 384 -24.51 14.51 -10.02
C GLY A 384 -25.42 13.30 -9.79
N GLU A 385 -25.21 12.18 -10.49
CA GLU A 385 -25.94 10.93 -10.26
C GLU A 385 -25.26 10.09 -9.16
N ILE A 386 -23.97 9.78 -9.30
CA ILE A 386 -23.24 8.88 -8.38
C ILE A 386 -22.46 9.63 -7.30
N SER A 387 -22.01 10.83 -7.58
CA SER A 387 -21.30 11.73 -6.66
C SER A 387 -21.50 13.19 -7.10
N ASP A 388 -21.30 14.13 -6.18
CA ASP A 388 -21.45 15.56 -6.45
C ASP A 388 -20.16 16.24 -6.91
N THR A 389 -19.01 15.57 -6.79
CA THR A 389 -17.71 16.16 -7.13
C THR A 389 -16.87 15.28 -8.07
N ILE A 390 -16.14 15.94 -8.97
CA ILE A 390 -15.20 15.24 -9.85
C ILE A 390 -14.02 14.65 -9.05
N VAL A 391 -13.67 15.25 -7.91
CA VAL A 391 -12.62 14.80 -7.01
C VAL A 391 -12.95 13.42 -6.42
N ASP A 392 -14.19 13.21 -6.01
CA ASP A 392 -14.64 11.93 -5.46
C ASP A 392 -14.58 10.83 -6.53
N ILE A 393 -15.01 11.13 -7.76
CA ILE A 393 -14.97 10.17 -8.87
C ILE A 393 -13.51 9.81 -9.18
N ASP A 394 -12.63 10.78 -9.35
CA ASP A 394 -11.20 10.53 -9.61
C ASP A 394 -10.55 9.71 -8.49
N ASN A 395 -10.84 10.06 -7.24
CA ASN A 395 -10.29 9.36 -6.08
C ASN A 395 -10.85 7.93 -5.96
N ALA A 396 -12.12 7.70 -6.31
CA ALA A 396 -12.69 6.36 -6.32
C ALA A 396 -11.90 5.41 -7.24
N LEU A 397 -11.54 5.86 -8.44
CA LEU A 397 -10.76 5.06 -9.38
C LEU A 397 -9.28 4.93 -8.95
N LYS A 398 -8.66 6.01 -8.46
CA LYS A 398 -7.28 5.96 -7.94
C LYS A 398 -7.16 5.03 -6.73
N TRP A 399 -8.11 5.05 -5.81
CA TRP A 399 -8.01 4.31 -4.54
C TRP A 399 -8.71 2.95 -4.54
N GLY A 400 -9.71 2.75 -5.41
CA GLY A 400 -10.46 1.50 -5.53
C GLY A 400 -9.97 0.58 -6.66
N PHE A 401 -9.43 1.16 -7.73
CA PHE A 401 -8.90 0.43 -8.88
C PHE A 401 -7.38 0.59 -9.06
N ASN A 402 -6.71 1.32 -8.15
CA ASN A 402 -5.28 1.61 -8.22
C ASN A 402 -4.84 2.27 -9.55
N TRP A 403 -5.67 3.12 -10.13
CA TRP A 403 -5.27 3.94 -11.26
C TRP A 403 -4.30 5.03 -10.79
N SER A 404 -3.33 5.35 -11.63
CA SER A 404 -2.36 6.41 -11.31
C SER A 404 -2.98 7.80 -11.42
N LEU A 405 -3.95 7.97 -12.31
CA LEU A 405 -4.76 9.17 -12.51
C LEU A 405 -6.24 8.78 -12.55
N GLY A 406 -7.09 9.66 -12.04
CA GLY A 406 -8.52 9.54 -12.22
C GLY A 406 -8.95 9.93 -13.64
N PRO A 407 -10.23 9.71 -14.00
CA PRO A 407 -10.75 10.05 -15.32
C PRO A 407 -10.56 11.53 -15.68
N PHE A 408 -10.92 12.46 -14.82
CA PHE A 408 -10.80 13.90 -15.08
C PHE A 408 -9.34 14.37 -15.07
N GLU A 409 -8.49 13.81 -14.19
CA GLU A 409 -7.05 14.05 -14.24
C GLU A 409 -6.42 13.53 -15.54
N THR A 410 -6.91 12.41 -16.08
CA THR A 410 -6.48 11.86 -17.38
C THR A 410 -6.94 12.77 -18.51
N TRP A 411 -8.16 13.29 -18.42
CA TRP A 411 -8.68 14.22 -19.42
C TRP A 411 -7.87 15.51 -19.50
N ASP A 412 -7.50 16.09 -18.34
CA ASP A 412 -6.59 17.25 -18.27
C ASP A 412 -5.24 16.98 -18.96
N VAL A 413 -4.67 15.78 -18.77
CA VAL A 413 -3.42 15.36 -19.42
C VAL A 413 -3.53 15.35 -20.95
N LEU A 414 -4.67 14.92 -21.47
CA LEU A 414 -4.94 14.84 -22.92
C LEU A 414 -5.33 16.20 -23.51
N GLY A 415 -5.75 17.15 -22.67
CA GLY A 415 -6.26 18.47 -23.05
C GLY A 415 -7.78 18.42 -23.25
N VAL A 416 -8.52 19.06 -22.33
CA VAL A 416 -10.00 18.92 -22.27
C VAL A 416 -10.66 19.31 -23.57
N LYS A 417 -10.33 20.49 -24.12
CA LYS A 417 -10.91 20.93 -25.40
C LYS A 417 -10.60 19.99 -26.57
N ALA A 418 -9.34 19.55 -26.68
CA ALA A 418 -8.92 18.66 -27.79
C ALA A 418 -9.67 17.32 -27.74
N VAL A 419 -9.88 16.79 -26.52
CA VAL A 419 -10.65 15.53 -26.31
C VAL A 419 -12.12 15.74 -26.68
N VAL A 420 -12.75 16.84 -26.24
CA VAL A 420 -14.14 17.17 -26.61
C VAL A 420 -14.30 17.30 -28.13
N ASP A 421 -13.38 18.01 -28.79
CA ASP A 421 -13.43 18.18 -30.25
C ASP A 421 -13.29 16.82 -30.97
N ARG A 422 -12.40 15.94 -30.47
CA ARG A 422 -12.18 14.60 -31.03
C ARG A 422 -13.38 13.66 -30.74
N MET A 423 -13.98 13.74 -29.54
CA MET A 423 -15.22 13.02 -29.19
C MET A 423 -16.36 13.37 -30.16
N LYS A 424 -16.59 14.68 -30.39
CA LYS A 424 -17.60 15.16 -31.35
C LYS A 424 -17.35 14.66 -32.76
N ALA A 425 -16.08 14.62 -33.22
CA ALA A 425 -15.73 14.09 -34.53
C ALA A 425 -15.99 12.59 -34.64
N ASP A 426 -15.87 11.83 -33.53
CA ASP A 426 -16.18 10.41 -33.44
C ASP A 426 -17.70 10.13 -33.19
N GLY A 427 -18.53 11.18 -33.02
CA GLY A 427 -19.96 11.04 -32.75
C GLY A 427 -20.29 10.70 -31.29
N VAL A 428 -19.37 10.95 -30.36
CA VAL A 428 -19.55 10.76 -28.91
C VAL A 428 -19.72 12.10 -28.22
N GLU A 429 -20.76 12.25 -27.41
CA GLU A 429 -21.03 13.49 -26.68
C GLU A 429 -20.74 13.30 -25.17
N PRO A 430 -19.84 14.09 -24.59
CA PRO A 430 -19.66 14.13 -23.14
C PRO A 430 -20.81 14.87 -22.44
N GLY A 431 -20.86 14.86 -21.12
CA GLY A 431 -21.83 15.62 -20.35
C GLY A 431 -21.86 17.10 -20.74
N ALA A 432 -23.09 17.67 -20.91
CA ALA A 432 -23.28 19.04 -21.37
C ALA A 432 -22.48 20.08 -20.59
N TRP A 433 -22.32 19.88 -19.28
CA TRP A 433 -21.56 20.77 -18.41
C TRP A 433 -20.06 20.88 -18.79
N VAL A 434 -19.47 19.81 -19.41
CA VAL A 434 -18.09 19.86 -19.92
C VAL A 434 -18.00 20.75 -21.14
N ILE A 435 -19.00 20.67 -22.03
CA ILE A 435 -19.10 21.52 -23.22
C ILE A 435 -19.23 22.98 -22.79
N GLU A 436 -20.15 23.28 -21.85
CA GLU A 436 -20.32 24.62 -21.28
C GLU A 436 -19.02 25.17 -20.65
N MET A 437 -18.30 24.31 -19.91
CA MET A 437 -17.01 24.66 -19.31
C MET A 437 -15.99 25.12 -20.36
N VAL A 438 -15.85 24.35 -21.46
CA VAL A 438 -14.93 24.66 -22.55
C VAL A 438 -15.36 25.93 -23.30
N GLU A 439 -16.65 26.09 -23.54
CA GLU A 439 -17.19 27.28 -24.22
C GLU A 439 -17.03 28.55 -23.37
N ALA A 440 -17.04 28.44 -22.05
CA ALA A 440 -16.72 29.52 -21.10
C ALA A 440 -15.21 29.86 -21.03
N GLY A 441 -14.35 29.12 -21.75
CA GLY A 441 -12.92 29.35 -21.82
C GLY A 441 -12.09 28.66 -20.71
N HIS A 442 -12.70 27.73 -19.99
CA HIS A 442 -11.98 26.88 -19.01
C HIS A 442 -11.33 25.70 -19.71
N GLU A 443 -10.00 25.54 -19.54
CA GLU A 443 -9.21 24.57 -20.30
C GLU A 443 -8.85 23.29 -19.52
N SER A 444 -9.13 23.26 -18.22
CA SER A 444 -8.79 22.12 -17.34
C SER A 444 -9.81 21.95 -16.21
N PHE A 445 -9.93 20.74 -15.67
CA PHE A 445 -10.74 20.47 -14.48
C PHE A 445 -10.02 20.87 -13.19
N TYR A 446 -8.69 20.85 -13.20
CA TYR A 446 -7.85 21.15 -12.03
C TYR A 446 -6.83 22.23 -12.34
N ILE A 447 -6.60 23.13 -11.36
CA ILE A 447 -5.55 24.13 -11.39
C ILE A 447 -4.69 23.99 -10.14
N GLU A 448 -3.39 23.78 -10.31
CA GLU A 448 -2.44 23.78 -9.21
C GLU A 448 -1.99 25.21 -8.88
N SER A 449 -1.97 25.56 -7.60
CA SER A 449 -1.47 26.86 -7.12
C SER A 449 -0.77 26.68 -5.77
N ALA A 450 0.02 27.68 -5.37
CA ALA A 450 0.70 27.71 -4.07
C ALA A 450 -0.30 27.70 -2.89
N ASP A 451 -1.50 28.25 -3.09
CA ASP A 451 -2.59 28.26 -2.08
C ASP A 451 -3.37 26.92 -2.03
N GLY A 452 -3.02 25.98 -2.88
CA GLY A 452 -3.61 24.66 -3.01
C GLY A 452 -4.24 24.43 -4.37
N ARG A 453 -4.63 23.18 -4.61
CA ARG A 453 -5.31 22.75 -5.83
C ARG A 453 -6.74 23.30 -5.87
N GLN A 454 -7.15 23.80 -7.01
CA GLN A 454 -8.52 24.21 -7.30
C GLN A 454 -9.13 23.19 -8.27
N VAL A 455 -10.43 23.02 -8.19
CA VAL A 455 -11.22 22.12 -9.02
C VAL A 455 -12.41 22.85 -9.61
N TYR A 456 -12.74 22.58 -10.85
CA TYR A 456 -13.93 23.13 -11.48
C TYR A 456 -15.18 22.53 -10.87
N ASP A 457 -16.07 23.37 -10.37
CA ASP A 457 -17.39 23.00 -9.88
C ASP A 457 -18.44 23.37 -10.95
N PRO A 458 -19.09 22.37 -11.56
CA PRO A 458 -20.10 22.61 -12.60
C PRO A 458 -21.33 23.37 -12.11
N THR A 459 -21.66 23.25 -10.82
CA THR A 459 -22.80 23.96 -10.21
C THR A 459 -22.49 25.44 -10.02
N ALA A 460 -21.30 25.73 -9.50
CA ALA A 460 -20.83 27.11 -9.34
C ALA A 460 -20.35 27.71 -10.67
N LYS A 461 -20.09 26.91 -11.71
CA LYS A 461 -19.46 27.27 -12.99
C LYS A 461 -18.15 28.03 -12.79
N ALA A 462 -17.38 27.63 -11.80
CA ALA A 462 -16.14 28.29 -11.38
C ALA A 462 -15.19 27.32 -10.70
N TYR A 463 -13.92 27.71 -10.60
CA TYR A 463 -12.96 26.96 -9.79
C TYR A 463 -13.17 27.24 -8.31
N VAL A 464 -13.27 26.17 -7.53
CA VAL A 464 -13.33 26.18 -6.07
C VAL A 464 -12.10 25.48 -5.49
N LYS A 465 -11.71 25.84 -4.28
CA LYS A 465 -10.58 25.16 -3.62
C LYS A 465 -10.94 23.71 -3.34
N GLU A 466 -10.07 22.78 -3.73
CA GLU A 466 -10.26 21.35 -3.42
C GLU A 466 -10.36 21.15 -1.90
N PRO A 467 -11.42 20.55 -1.38
CA PRO A 467 -11.55 20.34 0.05
C PRO A 467 -10.59 19.25 0.51
N LYS A 468 -9.60 19.63 1.33
CA LYS A 468 -8.67 18.70 1.97
C LYS A 468 -8.40 19.11 3.42
N PRO A 469 -8.11 18.16 4.34
CA PRO A 469 -7.67 18.50 5.68
C PRO A 469 -6.37 19.34 5.65
N GLU A 470 -6.26 20.32 6.54
CA GLU A 470 -5.03 21.13 6.69
C GLU A 470 -3.80 20.28 7.02
N SER A 471 -4.04 19.14 7.68
CA SER A 471 -2.99 18.16 8.01
C SER A 471 -2.44 17.38 6.81
N PHE A 472 -2.97 17.56 5.61
CA PHE A 472 -2.45 16.93 4.39
C PHE A 472 -1.52 17.89 3.69
N LEU A 473 -0.23 17.87 4.12
CA LEU A 473 0.83 18.66 3.51
C LEU A 473 1.29 18.00 2.20
N ILE A 474 1.33 18.78 1.11
CA ILE A 474 1.75 18.33 -0.22
C ILE A 474 3.02 19.08 -0.60
N LEU A 475 4.16 18.39 -0.63
CA LEU A 475 5.47 19.01 -0.91
C LEU A 475 5.53 19.69 -2.28
N SER A 476 4.93 19.09 -3.31
CA SER A 476 4.89 19.69 -4.64
C SER A 476 4.12 21.01 -4.66
N GLN A 477 3.07 21.17 -3.87
CA GLN A 477 2.32 22.43 -3.72
C GLN A 477 3.13 23.45 -2.91
N ILE A 478 3.75 23.02 -1.79
CA ILE A 478 4.59 23.91 -0.97
C ILE A 478 5.74 24.50 -1.80
N LYS A 479 6.37 23.71 -2.67
CA LYS A 479 7.48 24.14 -3.54
C LYS A 479 7.07 25.10 -4.67
N LEU A 480 5.77 25.30 -4.93
CA LEU A 480 5.32 26.36 -5.85
C LEU A 480 5.58 27.77 -5.30
N ASP A 481 5.71 27.92 -3.99
CA ASP A 481 6.28 29.14 -3.38
C ASP A 481 7.81 28.98 -3.34
N GLU A 482 8.49 29.67 -4.23
CA GLU A 482 9.97 29.64 -4.34
C GLU A 482 10.68 29.99 -3.03
N LYS A 483 10.07 30.79 -2.16
CA LYS A 483 10.62 31.17 -0.85
C LYS A 483 10.69 29.99 0.11
N LYS A 484 9.94 28.93 -0.15
CA LYS A 484 9.92 27.70 0.65
C LYS A 484 11.01 26.71 0.23
N LEU A 485 11.60 26.87 -0.93
CA LEU A 485 12.76 26.07 -1.37
C LEU A 485 14.03 26.72 -0.83
N VAL A 486 14.60 26.14 0.23
CA VAL A 486 15.75 26.70 0.95
C VAL A 486 17.07 26.34 0.27
N PHE A 487 17.22 25.09 -0.15
CA PHE A 487 18.39 24.55 -0.84
C PHE A 487 17.98 23.33 -1.66
N GLY A 488 18.72 23.02 -2.73
CA GLY A 488 18.43 21.81 -3.49
C GLY A 488 19.32 21.61 -4.70
N ASN A 489 19.26 20.40 -5.25
CA ASN A 489 19.86 19.99 -6.52
C ASN A 489 18.85 19.12 -7.30
N GLN A 490 19.30 18.44 -8.35
CA GLN A 490 18.41 17.60 -9.16
C GLN A 490 17.86 16.34 -8.45
N GLY A 491 18.48 15.88 -7.36
CA GLY A 491 18.12 14.66 -6.65
C GLY A 491 17.45 14.88 -5.29
N ALA A 492 17.52 16.10 -4.73
CA ALA A 492 16.93 16.38 -3.42
C ALA A 492 16.73 17.89 -3.19
N SER A 493 15.88 18.21 -2.20
CA SER A 493 15.60 19.59 -1.80
C SER A 493 15.37 19.73 -0.30
N LEU A 494 15.78 20.85 0.28
CA LEU A 494 15.44 21.30 1.62
C LEU A 494 14.29 22.30 1.52
N VAL A 495 13.15 21.95 2.11
CA VAL A 495 11.89 22.71 2.00
C VAL A 495 11.47 23.22 3.37
N ASP A 496 11.12 24.51 3.48
CA ASP A 496 10.54 25.09 4.69
C ASP A 496 9.06 24.70 4.82
N LEU A 497 8.73 23.86 5.82
CA LEU A 497 7.36 23.46 6.14
C LEU A 497 6.60 24.49 6.98
N GLY A 498 7.23 25.61 7.36
CA GLY A 498 6.70 26.57 8.33
C GLY A 498 6.90 26.12 9.78
N ASP A 499 6.58 27.02 10.74
CA ASP A 499 6.72 26.81 12.18
C ASP A 499 8.17 26.48 12.64
N GLY A 500 9.17 26.88 11.82
CA GLY A 500 10.57 26.60 12.08
C GLY A 500 11.00 25.16 11.82
N ILE A 501 10.26 24.39 11.05
CA ILE A 501 10.59 23.02 10.68
C ILE A 501 10.92 22.93 9.18
N ALA A 502 12.08 22.35 8.88
CA ALA A 502 12.49 22.02 7.52
C ALA A 502 12.20 20.56 7.17
N CYS A 503 12.15 20.27 5.87
CA CYS A 503 12.06 18.92 5.33
C CYS A 503 13.11 18.67 4.28
N VAL A 504 13.96 17.66 4.43
CA VAL A 504 14.71 17.10 3.32
C VAL A 504 13.81 16.17 2.54
N GLU A 505 13.50 16.56 1.32
CA GLU A 505 12.84 15.74 0.32
C GLU A 505 13.90 15.24 -0.68
N PHE A 506 13.86 13.94 -1.01
CA PHE A 506 14.79 13.35 -1.96
C PHE A 506 14.12 12.45 -2.99
N HIS A 507 14.69 12.41 -4.18
CA HIS A 507 14.18 11.62 -5.31
C HIS A 507 15.31 11.29 -6.28
N SER A 508 15.55 10.02 -6.52
CA SER A 508 16.52 9.60 -7.51
C SER A 508 16.03 9.91 -8.93
N THR A 509 16.87 10.59 -9.73
CA THR A 509 16.56 10.91 -11.13
C THR A 509 16.62 9.70 -12.04
N LEU A 510 17.45 8.72 -11.73
CA LEU A 510 17.67 7.53 -12.54
C LEU A 510 16.65 6.41 -12.24
N GLN A 511 16.29 6.23 -10.97
CA GLN A 511 15.39 5.17 -10.52
C GLN A 511 14.35 5.70 -9.50
N PRO A 512 13.43 6.59 -9.92
CA PRO A 512 12.51 7.25 -8.98
C PRO A 512 11.59 6.28 -8.20
N LYS A 513 11.32 5.09 -8.73
CA LYS A 513 10.50 4.09 -8.03
C LYS A 513 11.23 3.40 -6.88
N LEU A 514 12.49 3.09 -7.04
CA LEU A 514 13.30 2.44 -6.02
C LEU A 514 14.01 3.45 -5.13
N ASN A 515 14.25 4.63 -5.64
CA ASN A 515 14.84 5.77 -4.95
C ASN A 515 16.15 5.39 -4.23
N PRO A 516 17.17 4.83 -4.94
CA PRO A 516 18.45 4.53 -4.32
C PRO A 516 19.17 5.83 -3.92
N VAL A 517 19.91 5.76 -2.82
CA VAL A 517 20.72 6.89 -2.35
C VAL A 517 21.92 7.07 -3.27
N ASP A 518 22.08 8.29 -3.79
CA ASP A 518 23.17 8.72 -4.67
C ASP A 518 23.89 9.96 -4.11
N GLU A 519 24.88 10.48 -4.85
CA GLU A 519 25.65 11.65 -4.44
C GLU A 519 24.80 12.91 -4.29
N TYR A 520 23.77 13.10 -5.14
CA TYR A 520 22.89 14.27 -5.08
C TYR A 520 22.06 14.27 -3.80
N ILE A 521 21.53 13.10 -3.44
CA ILE A 521 20.76 12.90 -2.20
C ILE A 521 21.68 13.11 -1.00
N THR A 522 22.88 12.51 -1.00
CA THR A 522 23.85 12.61 0.08
C THR A 522 24.29 14.05 0.30
N GLU A 523 24.55 14.81 -0.75
CA GLU A 523 24.91 16.22 -0.68
C GLU A 523 23.83 17.05 0.03
N VAL A 524 22.56 16.94 -0.41
CA VAL A 524 21.47 17.75 0.15
C VAL A 524 21.12 17.28 1.57
N MET A 525 21.22 16.00 1.88
CA MET A 525 21.00 15.54 3.25
C MET A 525 22.08 16.08 4.21
N THR A 526 23.35 16.06 3.82
CA THR A 526 24.44 16.56 4.66
C THR A 526 24.33 18.08 4.85
N LYS A 527 24.29 18.83 3.76
CA LYS A 527 24.15 20.30 3.82
C LYS A 527 22.80 20.74 4.43
N GLY A 528 21.77 19.96 4.20
CA GLY A 528 20.43 20.21 4.75
C GLY A 528 20.38 20.13 6.26
N VAL A 529 21.12 19.20 6.89
CA VAL A 529 21.30 19.17 8.35
C VAL A 529 22.01 20.42 8.84
N GLU A 530 23.14 20.80 8.21
CA GLU A 530 23.91 22.01 8.58
C GLU A 530 23.08 23.30 8.50
N ILE A 531 22.29 23.44 7.41
CA ILE A 531 21.40 24.59 7.23
C ILE A 531 20.26 24.55 8.25
N ALA A 532 19.70 23.36 8.51
CA ALA A 532 18.60 23.22 9.45
C ALA A 532 19.02 23.52 10.89
N GLU A 533 20.21 23.11 11.30
CA GLU A 533 20.77 23.46 12.65
C GLU A 533 20.95 24.98 12.83
N ARG A 534 21.26 25.69 11.77
CA ARG A 534 21.46 27.14 11.81
C ARG A 534 20.15 27.93 11.79
N ASP A 535 19.20 27.52 10.92
CA ASP A 535 18.06 28.37 10.52
C ASP A 535 16.70 27.83 11.00
N PHE A 536 16.64 26.59 11.48
CA PHE A 536 15.41 25.90 11.87
C PHE A 536 15.52 25.29 13.28
N ARG A 537 14.40 24.89 13.86
CA ARG A 537 14.34 24.26 15.17
C ARG A 537 14.07 22.77 15.12
N GLY A 538 13.91 22.20 13.93
CA GLY A 538 13.71 20.78 13.72
C GLY A 538 13.70 20.39 12.25
N LEU A 539 14.00 19.12 11.96
CA LEU A 539 14.15 18.60 10.61
C LEU A 539 13.30 17.33 10.43
N VAL A 540 12.68 17.20 9.27
CA VAL A 540 12.00 15.98 8.83
C VAL A 540 12.73 15.41 7.61
N ILE A 541 12.93 14.09 7.56
CA ILE A 541 13.43 13.39 6.38
C ILE A 541 12.26 12.62 5.77
N HIS A 542 11.74 13.10 4.64
CA HIS A 542 10.55 12.55 3.99
C HIS A 542 10.45 12.95 2.54
N HIS A 543 9.70 12.19 1.75
CA HIS A 543 9.25 12.59 0.41
C HIS A 543 7.93 11.89 0.07
N GLN A 544 7.28 12.29 -1.02
CA GLN A 544 5.96 11.79 -1.42
C GLN A 544 6.01 10.92 -2.70
N GLY A 545 7.11 10.16 -2.89
CA GLY A 545 7.28 9.18 -3.96
C GLY A 545 6.57 7.85 -3.71
N GLU A 546 6.90 6.83 -4.51
CA GLU A 546 6.31 5.49 -4.41
C GLU A 546 6.91 4.69 -3.23
N ASN A 547 8.23 4.72 -3.09
CA ASN A 547 8.98 4.03 -2.03
C ASN A 547 9.99 4.99 -1.39
N PHE A 548 10.28 4.82 -0.11
CA PHE A 548 11.21 5.67 0.62
C PHE A 548 12.63 5.54 0.07
N SER A 549 13.21 4.36 0.13
CA SER A 549 14.49 4.05 -0.53
C SER A 549 14.77 2.55 -0.54
N ALA A 550 15.30 2.04 -1.65
CA ALA A 550 15.80 0.67 -1.75
C ALA A 550 17.27 0.52 -1.27
N GLY A 551 17.88 1.58 -0.74
CA GLY A 551 19.22 1.59 -0.21
C GLY A 551 20.27 2.11 -1.18
N ALA A 552 21.50 1.60 -1.09
CA ALA A 552 22.63 2.05 -1.86
C ALA A 552 22.51 1.71 -3.37
N ASN A 553 23.13 2.51 -4.21
CA ASN A 553 23.23 2.25 -5.64
C ASN A 553 24.24 1.12 -5.92
N LEU A 554 23.71 -0.09 -6.08
CA LEU A 554 24.54 -1.30 -6.32
C LEU A 554 25.37 -1.23 -7.61
N LEU A 555 24.94 -0.44 -8.60
CA LEU A 555 25.70 -0.27 -9.84
C LEU A 555 26.99 0.48 -9.57
N MET A 556 26.92 1.60 -8.85
CA MET A 556 28.11 2.39 -8.47
C MET A 556 29.11 1.56 -7.66
N ILE A 557 28.61 0.76 -6.71
CA ILE A 557 29.45 -0.16 -5.92
C ILE A 557 30.15 -1.15 -6.84
N LEU A 558 29.43 -1.78 -7.76
CA LEU A 558 30.01 -2.75 -8.69
C LEU A 558 31.05 -2.11 -9.63
N GLU A 559 30.77 -0.92 -10.14
CA GLU A 559 31.68 -0.17 -11.00
C GLU A 559 32.97 0.19 -10.25
N ALA A 560 32.89 0.68 -9.00
CA ALA A 560 34.05 0.97 -8.17
C ALA A 560 34.90 -0.30 -7.91
N ILE A 561 34.26 -1.44 -7.63
CA ILE A 561 34.96 -2.74 -7.46
C ILE A 561 35.68 -3.13 -8.76
N GLN A 562 35.00 -3.04 -9.92
CA GLN A 562 35.57 -3.44 -11.21
C GLN A 562 36.71 -2.54 -11.68
N ALA A 563 36.67 -1.26 -11.26
CA ALA A 563 37.73 -0.29 -11.54
C ALA A 563 38.86 -0.28 -10.48
N ASP A 564 38.86 -1.22 -9.53
CA ASP A 564 39.83 -1.34 -8.43
C ASP A 564 39.92 -0.06 -7.56
N GLN A 565 38.80 0.69 -7.43
CA GLN A 565 38.73 1.96 -6.72
C GLN A 565 38.35 1.78 -5.24
N TRP A 566 39.14 1.00 -4.50
CA TRP A 566 38.86 0.66 -3.10
C TRP A 566 38.83 1.88 -2.16
N ALA A 567 39.73 2.85 -2.39
CA ALA A 567 39.75 4.10 -1.61
C ALA A 567 38.47 4.92 -1.79
N LEU A 568 37.94 5.00 -3.03
CA LEU A 568 36.67 5.67 -3.30
C LEU A 568 35.51 4.96 -2.61
N LEU A 569 35.49 3.62 -2.66
CA LEU A 569 34.45 2.83 -2.00
C LEU A 569 34.48 3.02 -0.48
N ASP A 570 35.68 3.06 0.12
CA ASP A 570 35.86 3.34 1.55
C ASP A 570 35.37 4.74 1.92
N GLU A 571 35.70 5.76 1.12
CA GLU A 571 35.22 7.13 1.33
C GLU A 571 33.70 7.23 1.22
N MET A 572 33.09 6.58 0.22
CA MET A 572 31.62 6.55 0.07
C MET A 572 30.94 5.98 1.32
N ILE A 573 31.48 4.91 1.91
CA ILE A 573 30.94 4.33 3.13
C ILE A 573 31.10 5.27 4.31
N GLN A 574 32.27 5.91 4.47
CA GLN A 574 32.54 6.87 5.54
C GLN A 574 31.56 8.07 5.48
N VAL A 575 31.37 8.62 4.28
CA VAL A 575 30.42 9.73 4.06
C VAL A 575 29.00 9.31 4.43
N PHE A 576 28.59 8.12 4.02
CA PHE A 576 27.24 7.62 4.34
C PHE A 576 27.07 7.30 5.82
N GLN A 577 28.08 6.74 6.51
CA GLN A 577 28.09 6.60 7.96
C GLN A 577 28.01 7.96 8.68
N GLY A 578 28.78 8.93 8.18
CA GLY A 578 28.72 10.31 8.68
C GLY A 578 27.33 10.93 8.57
N LEU A 579 26.65 10.70 7.43
CA LEU A 579 25.30 11.14 7.22
C LEU A 579 24.31 10.51 8.21
N THR A 580 24.23 9.17 8.26
CA THR A 580 23.25 8.48 9.10
C THR A 580 23.45 8.73 10.60
N THR A 581 24.68 8.76 11.06
CA THR A 581 25.00 9.07 12.46
C THR A 581 24.89 10.58 12.75
N GLY A 582 25.12 11.44 11.74
CA GLY A 582 24.97 12.89 11.82
C GLY A 582 23.53 13.32 12.07
N LEU A 583 22.55 12.63 11.47
CA LEU A 583 21.13 12.87 11.75
C LEU A 583 20.83 12.82 13.27
N ARG A 584 21.42 11.89 13.97
CA ARG A 584 21.21 11.68 15.40
C ARG A 584 22.05 12.62 16.29
N LYS A 585 23.13 13.12 15.76
CA LYS A 585 24.04 14.04 16.48
C LYS A 585 23.65 15.50 16.28
N ALA A 586 22.69 15.78 15.41
CA ALA A 586 22.22 17.13 15.14
C ALA A 586 21.74 17.82 16.43
N SER A 587 22.01 19.13 16.56
CA SER A 587 21.59 19.95 17.69
C SER A 587 20.08 20.23 17.72
N ILE A 588 19.36 19.85 16.67
CA ILE A 588 17.90 19.95 16.52
C ILE A 588 17.29 18.56 16.34
N PRO A 589 16.02 18.34 16.74
CA PRO A 589 15.36 17.05 16.54
C PRO A 589 15.19 16.69 15.07
N VAL A 590 15.56 15.47 14.69
CA VAL A 590 15.42 14.92 13.36
C VAL A 590 14.42 13.77 13.37
N ILE A 591 13.32 13.94 12.64
CA ILE A 591 12.27 12.94 12.46
C ILE A 591 12.38 12.29 11.08
N THR A 592 12.58 10.99 11.02
CA THR A 592 12.53 10.25 9.77
C THR A 592 11.11 9.70 9.54
N ALA A 593 10.57 9.83 8.33
CA ALA A 593 9.21 9.44 8.03
C ALA A 593 9.15 8.48 6.82
N PRO A 594 9.57 7.19 7.01
CA PRO A 594 9.64 6.19 5.96
C PRO A 594 8.27 5.63 5.57
N PHE A 595 8.17 5.12 4.33
CA PHE A 595 6.99 4.45 3.77
C PHE A 595 7.39 3.52 2.62
N GLY A 596 6.50 2.60 2.23
CA GLY A 596 6.80 1.66 1.15
C GLY A 596 8.11 0.91 1.39
N PHE A 597 8.91 0.68 0.37
CA PHE A 597 10.22 0.04 0.51
C PHE A 597 11.22 0.96 1.22
N THR A 598 11.76 0.44 2.30
CA THR A 598 12.72 1.12 3.19
C THR A 598 13.82 0.10 3.50
N PHE A 599 14.69 -0.14 2.51
CA PHE A 599 15.65 -1.24 2.55
C PHE A 599 17.09 -0.74 2.64
N GLY A 600 17.96 -1.54 3.26
CA GLY A 600 19.39 -1.27 3.31
C GLY A 600 19.69 0.13 3.82
N GLY A 601 20.41 0.94 3.04
CA GLY A 601 20.72 2.34 3.36
C GLY A 601 19.49 3.19 3.69
N GLY A 602 18.33 2.92 3.07
CA GLY A 602 17.06 3.59 3.43
C GLY A 602 16.59 3.21 4.84
N CYS A 603 16.82 1.97 5.28
CA CYS A 603 16.59 1.54 6.65
C CYS A 603 17.60 2.19 7.62
N GLU A 604 18.86 2.34 7.22
CA GLU A 604 19.90 2.99 8.03
C GLU A 604 19.60 4.48 8.24
N ILE A 605 19.19 5.21 7.18
CA ILE A 605 18.69 6.60 7.30
C ILE A 605 17.50 6.66 8.26
N THR A 606 16.53 5.73 8.12
CA THR A 606 15.38 5.67 9.01
C THR A 606 15.79 5.50 10.46
N MET A 607 16.73 4.59 10.72
CA MET A 607 17.20 4.28 12.07
C MET A 607 18.09 5.38 12.66
N GLY A 608 18.71 6.21 11.84
CA GLY A 608 19.56 7.33 12.23
C GLY A 608 18.81 8.53 12.81
N GLY A 609 17.50 8.66 12.61
CA GLY A 609 16.71 9.72 13.22
C GLY A 609 16.48 9.57 14.72
N ASP A 610 16.18 10.66 15.39
CA ASP A 610 15.83 10.68 16.82
C ASP A 610 14.54 9.93 17.09
N ARG A 611 13.54 10.15 16.25
CA ARG A 611 12.29 9.41 16.21
C ARG A 611 11.88 9.09 14.80
N VAL A 612 11.11 8.02 14.68
CA VAL A 612 10.55 7.57 13.40
C VAL A 612 9.04 7.79 13.40
N CYS A 613 8.53 8.38 12.31
CA CYS A 613 7.11 8.44 11.99
C CYS A 613 6.84 7.56 10.75
N ALA A 614 6.83 6.24 10.90
CA ALA A 614 6.66 5.31 9.79
C ALA A 614 5.20 5.28 9.31
N ALA A 615 4.97 5.20 7.99
CA ALA A 615 3.65 4.82 7.51
C ALA A 615 3.32 3.37 7.92
N ALA A 616 2.05 3.06 8.15
CA ALA A 616 1.63 1.69 8.47
C ALA A 616 2.03 0.70 7.36
N GLU A 617 1.91 1.11 6.09
CA GLU A 617 2.39 0.36 4.93
C GLU A 617 3.87 0.72 4.65
N SER A 618 4.76 0.24 5.51
CA SER A 618 6.22 0.35 5.36
C SER A 618 6.83 -1.04 5.39
N TYR A 619 7.70 -1.32 4.43
CA TYR A 619 8.47 -2.55 4.32
C TYR A 619 9.91 -2.24 4.70
N ILE A 620 10.28 -2.50 5.96
CA ILE A 620 11.55 -2.05 6.55
C ILE A 620 12.47 -3.25 6.79
N GLY A 621 13.72 -3.15 6.37
CA GLY A 621 14.71 -4.18 6.63
C GLY A 621 16.13 -3.87 6.15
N LEU A 622 17.10 -4.42 6.85
CA LEU A 622 18.51 -4.47 6.44
C LEU A 622 18.71 -5.72 5.58
N VAL A 623 18.83 -5.54 4.26
CA VAL A 623 18.75 -6.62 3.26
C VAL A 623 20.07 -6.90 2.55
N GLU A 624 21.16 -6.30 2.99
CA GLU A 624 22.48 -6.30 2.39
C GLU A 624 23.04 -7.70 2.18
N VAL A 625 22.77 -8.63 3.08
CA VAL A 625 23.17 -10.05 2.98
C VAL A 625 22.61 -10.72 1.73
N GLY A 626 21.46 -10.25 1.24
CA GLY A 626 20.87 -10.71 -0.02
C GLY A 626 21.75 -10.48 -1.25
N VAL A 627 22.63 -9.47 -1.20
CA VAL A 627 23.61 -9.13 -2.24
C VAL A 627 25.05 -9.45 -1.84
N GLY A 628 25.25 -10.14 -0.71
CA GLY A 628 26.54 -10.66 -0.31
C GLY A 628 27.38 -9.76 0.58
N VAL A 629 26.85 -8.65 1.05
CA VAL A 629 27.51 -7.72 1.99
C VAL A 629 26.72 -7.61 3.29
N ILE A 630 27.15 -6.76 4.21
CA ILE A 630 26.45 -6.44 5.45
C ILE A 630 26.08 -4.95 5.47
N PRO A 631 25.18 -4.48 6.37
CA PRO A 631 24.97 -3.06 6.60
C PRO A 631 26.29 -2.36 6.97
N ALA A 632 26.57 -1.24 6.32
CA ALA A 632 27.79 -0.46 6.57
C ALA A 632 27.56 1.04 6.75
N GLY A 633 26.30 1.48 6.78
CA GLY A 633 25.91 2.85 7.09
C GLY A 633 25.42 3.04 8.51
N GLY A 634 25.88 2.21 9.45
CA GLY A 634 25.48 2.25 10.86
C GLY A 634 24.37 1.25 11.22
N GLY A 635 23.91 0.42 10.29
CA GLY A 635 22.76 -0.49 10.51
C GLY A 635 23.01 -1.50 11.63
N CYS A 636 24.22 -2.07 11.76
CA CYS A 636 24.54 -2.98 12.85
C CYS A 636 24.60 -2.25 14.19
N ASN A 637 25.21 -1.06 14.24
CA ASN A 637 25.25 -0.22 15.43
C ASN A 637 23.85 0.15 15.90
N PHE A 638 22.99 0.64 15.00
CA PHE A 638 21.60 1.00 15.33
C PHE A 638 20.77 -0.20 15.81
N MET A 639 20.99 -1.39 15.23
CA MET A 639 20.32 -2.60 15.71
C MET A 639 20.83 -3.03 17.08
N LEU A 640 22.13 -2.98 17.34
CA LEU A 640 22.70 -3.25 18.67
C LEU A 640 22.08 -2.34 19.75
N GLU A 641 22.03 -1.05 19.47
CA GLU A 641 21.43 -0.09 20.37
C GLU A 641 19.97 -0.47 20.71
N ARG A 642 19.17 -0.82 19.69
CA ARG A 642 17.74 -1.14 19.87
C ARG A 642 17.48 -2.46 20.59
N VAL A 643 18.31 -3.47 20.35
CA VAL A 643 18.11 -4.76 21.01
C VAL A 643 18.66 -4.79 22.42
N LEU A 644 19.59 -3.90 22.74
CA LEU A 644 20.19 -3.77 24.08
C LEU A 644 19.58 -2.63 24.91
N ASP A 645 18.62 -1.89 24.36
CA ASP A 645 17.96 -0.79 25.08
C ASP A 645 17.16 -1.32 26.28
N GLY A 646 17.49 -0.82 27.46
CA GLY A 646 16.90 -1.26 28.74
C GLY A 646 17.31 -2.68 29.19
N VAL A 647 18.33 -3.29 28.55
CA VAL A 647 18.85 -4.60 28.94
C VAL A 647 19.93 -4.39 30.02
N ASP A 648 19.61 -4.70 31.27
CA ASP A 648 20.51 -4.65 32.43
C ASP A 648 20.90 -6.08 32.86
N GLU A 649 21.31 -6.89 31.90
CA GLU A 649 21.70 -8.29 32.13
C GLU A 649 23.22 -8.45 32.11
N PRO A 650 23.74 -9.47 32.80
CA PRO A 650 25.15 -9.83 32.68
C PRO A 650 25.55 -10.02 31.20
N ILE A 651 26.76 -9.61 30.84
CA ILE A 651 27.20 -9.52 29.44
C ILE A 651 26.98 -10.84 28.66
N LEU A 652 27.25 -11.99 29.27
CA LEU A 652 27.02 -13.31 28.64
C LEU A 652 25.55 -13.62 28.44
N SER A 653 24.65 -13.00 29.24
CA SER A 653 23.18 -13.14 29.08
C SER A 653 22.61 -12.25 27.99
N GLN A 654 23.41 -11.38 27.35
CA GLN A 654 22.98 -10.53 26.25
C GLN A 654 22.84 -11.28 24.91
N ILE A 655 23.42 -12.47 24.77
CA ILE A 655 23.38 -13.27 23.52
C ILE A 655 21.96 -13.43 22.95
N PRO A 656 20.90 -13.71 23.73
CA PRO A 656 19.55 -13.81 23.18
C PRO A 656 19.06 -12.52 22.52
N PHE A 657 19.43 -11.34 23.02
CA PHE A 657 19.08 -10.03 22.45
C PHE A 657 19.91 -9.75 21.19
N ILE A 658 21.21 -9.96 21.23
CA ILE A 658 22.12 -9.84 20.08
C ILE A 658 21.67 -10.76 18.94
N ARG A 659 21.17 -11.96 19.26
CA ARG A 659 20.64 -12.91 18.28
C ARG A 659 19.47 -12.33 17.50
N ILE A 660 18.64 -11.46 18.08
CA ILE A 660 17.55 -10.79 17.38
C ILE A 660 18.11 -9.93 16.24
N ALA A 661 19.14 -9.12 16.50
CA ALA A 661 19.83 -8.33 15.48
C ALA A 661 20.49 -9.24 14.45
N PHE A 662 21.23 -10.26 14.90
CA PHE A 662 21.89 -11.22 14.06
C PHE A 662 20.95 -11.95 13.09
N GLU A 663 19.79 -12.42 13.56
CA GLU A 663 18.79 -13.06 12.72
C GLU A 663 18.09 -12.09 11.77
N ASN A 664 17.75 -10.87 12.19
CA ASN A 664 17.09 -9.89 11.34
C ASN A 664 17.99 -9.49 10.16
N ILE A 665 19.28 -9.21 10.42
CA ILE A 665 20.26 -8.82 9.40
C ILE A 665 20.70 -10.05 8.60
N GLY A 666 21.18 -11.11 9.26
CA GLY A 666 21.76 -12.29 8.62
C GLY A 666 20.80 -13.08 7.74
N MET A 667 19.50 -12.98 8.00
CA MET A 667 18.45 -13.59 7.17
C MET A 667 17.73 -12.56 6.26
N ALA A 668 18.22 -11.33 6.19
CA ALA A 668 17.60 -10.24 5.43
C ALA A 668 16.08 -10.14 5.67
N LYS A 669 15.67 -10.20 6.94
CA LYS A 669 14.25 -10.16 7.30
C LYS A 669 13.68 -8.78 7.04
N VAL A 670 12.56 -8.73 6.31
CA VAL A 670 11.81 -7.52 6.03
C VAL A 670 10.51 -7.53 6.85
N ALA A 671 10.25 -6.45 7.57
CA ALA A 671 8.95 -6.20 8.16
C ALA A 671 7.96 -5.80 7.06
N THR A 672 6.72 -6.29 7.14
CA THR A 672 5.66 -6.02 6.15
C THR A 672 4.70 -4.92 6.57
N SER A 673 5.03 -4.22 7.65
CA SER A 673 4.32 -3.05 8.16
C SER A 673 5.20 -2.27 9.17
N GLY A 674 4.84 -1.03 9.46
CA GLY A 674 5.45 -0.26 10.54
C GLY A 674 5.33 -0.94 11.91
N GLU A 675 4.21 -1.59 12.21
CA GLU A 675 4.02 -2.29 13.47
C GLU A 675 4.84 -3.59 13.55
N GLU A 676 4.99 -4.35 12.46
CA GLU A 676 5.91 -5.48 12.42
C GLU A 676 7.38 -5.00 12.52
N ALA A 677 7.70 -3.82 11.95
CA ALA A 677 9.03 -3.23 12.11
C ALA A 677 9.36 -2.93 13.58
N ARG A 678 8.36 -2.52 14.38
CA ARG A 678 8.50 -2.38 15.84
C ARG A 678 8.73 -3.74 16.52
N ASP A 679 7.97 -4.77 16.13
CA ASP A 679 8.15 -6.13 16.67
C ASP A 679 9.57 -6.67 16.38
N ARG A 680 10.15 -6.30 15.23
CA ARG A 680 11.50 -6.69 14.80
C ARG A 680 12.61 -5.76 15.28
N LYS A 681 12.29 -4.73 16.08
CA LYS A 681 13.26 -3.77 16.61
C LYS A 681 13.87 -2.81 15.58
N PHE A 682 13.33 -2.70 14.35
CA PHE A 682 13.67 -1.61 13.43
C PHE A 682 13.09 -0.27 13.91
N LEU A 683 11.94 -0.30 14.59
CA LEU A 683 11.36 0.84 15.29
C LEU A 683 11.45 0.65 16.81
N ARG A 684 11.56 1.77 17.51
CA ARG A 684 11.55 1.81 18.98
C ARG A 684 10.10 1.82 19.51
N PRO A 685 9.86 1.50 20.79
CA PRO A 685 8.50 1.51 21.37
C PRO A 685 7.78 2.86 21.25
N PHE A 686 8.52 3.96 21.32
CA PHE A 686 7.99 5.32 21.28
C PHE A 686 7.91 5.93 19.88
N ASP A 687 8.40 5.25 18.83
CA ASP A 687 8.24 5.68 17.45
C ASP A 687 6.77 5.63 17.03
N LYS A 688 6.37 6.52 16.14
CA LYS A 688 4.99 6.59 15.66
C LYS A 688 4.82 5.73 14.40
N VAL A 689 3.73 4.99 14.36
CA VAL A 689 3.21 4.41 13.12
C VAL A 689 1.97 5.18 12.72
N GLU A 690 2.02 5.85 11.57
CA GLU A 690 0.92 6.64 11.04
C GLU A 690 0.12 5.79 10.04
N ILE A 691 -1.17 5.63 10.32
CA ILE A 691 -2.03 4.79 9.49
C ILE A 691 -2.44 5.49 8.19
N ASN A 692 -2.59 6.83 8.23
CA ASN A 692 -2.88 7.64 7.06
C ASN A 692 -1.60 8.28 6.52
N ARG A 693 -1.14 7.78 5.36
CA ARG A 693 0.08 8.29 4.72
C ARG A 693 0.00 9.77 4.35
N ASP A 694 -1.17 10.30 4.00
CA ASP A 694 -1.31 11.73 3.65
C ASP A 694 -1.08 12.65 4.83
N GLN A 695 -1.29 12.15 6.05
CA GLN A 695 -1.05 12.88 7.29
C GLN A 695 0.39 12.71 7.81
N GLN A 696 1.16 11.77 7.26
CA GLN A 696 2.46 11.37 7.79
C GLN A 696 3.43 12.55 7.93
N LEU A 697 3.56 13.38 6.89
CA LEU A 697 4.45 14.54 6.92
C LEU A 697 4.04 15.56 8.00
N TRP A 698 2.74 15.82 8.14
CA TRP A 698 2.22 16.70 9.19
C TRP A 698 2.47 16.13 10.59
N THR A 699 2.24 14.83 10.77
CA THR A 699 2.53 14.14 12.05
C THR A 699 4.02 14.22 12.37
N ALA A 700 4.92 13.97 11.41
CA ALA A 700 6.36 14.09 11.59
C ALA A 700 6.78 15.52 11.94
N LYS A 701 6.22 16.53 11.24
CA LYS A 701 6.42 17.95 11.56
C LYS A 701 6.03 18.26 13.01
N ARG A 702 4.85 17.80 13.44
CA ARG A 702 4.36 18.00 14.82
C ARG A 702 5.24 17.32 15.86
N MET A 703 5.78 16.14 15.55
CA MET A 703 6.74 15.45 16.43
C MET A 703 8.03 16.27 16.59
N ALA A 704 8.59 16.79 15.49
CA ALA A 704 9.78 17.65 15.55
C ALA A 704 9.52 18.92 16.37
N MET A 705 8.38 19.57 16.17
CA MET A 705 7.97 20.74 16.93
C MET A 705 7.90 20.44 18.44
N ALA A 706 7.23 19.35 18.81
CA ALA A 706 7.06 18.98 20.21
C ALA A 706 8.41 18.71 20.89
N MET A 707 9.32 17.97 20.22
CA MET A 707 10.66 17.72 20.76
C MET A 707 11.47 19.01 20.92
N ALA A 708 11.39 19.92 19.95
CA ALA A 708 12.06 21.23 20.07
C ALA A 708 11.50 22.08 21.22
N ASP A 709 10.17 22.09 21.40
CA ASP A 709 9.50 22.84 22.48
C ASP A 709 9.82 22.25 23.88
N GLU A 710 10.10 20.93 23.96
CA GLU A 710 10.52 20.24 25.18
C GLU A 710 12.01 20.49 25.56
N GLY A 711 12.76 21.23 24.74
CA GLY A 711 14.18 21.50 24.99
C GLY A 711 15.07 20.32 24.57
N TYR A 712 14.96 19.89 23.33
CA TYR A 712 15.72 18.78 22.75
C TYR A 712 17.24 18.92 22.96
N HIS A 713 17.86 17.79 23.27
CA HIS A 713 19.32 17.60 23.30
C HIS A 713 19.66 16.31 22.52
N PRO A 714 20.73 16.31 21.68
CA PRO A 714 21.16 15.10 21.02
C PRO A 714 21.58 14.03 22.04
N PRO A 715 21.35 12.76 21.76
CA PRO A 715 21.73 11.68 22.66
C PRO A 715 23.26 11.59 22.79
N MET A 716 23.73 11.24 24.00
CA MET A 716 25.15 10.98 24.20
C MET A 716 25.63 9.75 23.42
N PRO A 717 26.84 9.77 22.85
CA PRO A 717 27.43 8.60 22.21
C PRO A 717 27.41 7.39 23.13
N LYS A 718 27.06 6.22 22.60
CA LYS A 718 27.00 5.00 23.41
C LYS A 718 28.37 4.30 23.50
N THR A 719 28.58 3.68 24.65
CA THR A 719 29.66 2.71 24.85
C THR A 719 29.01 1.40 25.25
N TYR A 720 29.33 0.35 24.50
CA TYR A 720 28.80 -0.98 24.74
C TYR A 720 29.75 -1.81 25.61
N ARG A 721 29.18 -2.77 26.30
CA ARG A 721 29.92 -3.91 26.86
C ARG A 721 29.35 -5.15 26.18
N LEU A 722 30.12 -5.77 25.29
CA LEU A 722 29.68 -6.84 24.44
C LEU A 722 30.44 -8.14 24.77
N PRO A 723 29.91 -9.32 24.38
CA PRO A 723 30.48 -10.60 24.78
C PRO A 723 31.77 -10.98 24.03
N GLY A 724 32.27 -10.13 23.11
CA GLY A 724 33.55 -10.34 22.44
C GLY A 724 33.68 -11.68 21.70
N GLU A 725 34.90 -12.26 21.80
CA GLU A 725 35.20 -13.54 21.13
C GLU A 725 34.35 -14.72 21.65
N GLU A 726 33.97 -14.73 22.91
CA GLU A 726 33.14 -15.79 23.53
C GLU A 726 31.73 -15.76 22.91
N GLY A 727 31.18 -14.57 22.71
CA GLY A 727 29.91 -14.38 22.03
C GLY A 727 29.97 -14.82 20.57
N LEU A 728 31.04 -14.45 19.86
CA LEU A 728 31.28 -14.87 18.48
C LEU A 728 31.38 -16.39 18.35
N ALA A 729 32.08 -17.06 19.29
CA ALA A 729 32.18 -18.53 19.29
C ALA A 729 30.79 -19.19 19.38
N THR A 730 29.89 -18.62 20.22
CA THR A 730 28.51 -19.08 20.34
C THR A 730 27.72 -18.93 19.02
N LEU A 731 27.84 -17.79 18.33
CA LEU A 731 27.18 -17.57 17.03
C LEU A 731 27.78 -18.46 15.93
N LYS A 732 29.09 -18.67 15.90
CA LYS A 732 29.80 -19.61 14.98
C LYS A 732 29.29 -21.03 15.12
N MET A 733 29.03 -21.49 16.34
CA MET A 733 28.45 -22.82 16.58
C MET A 733 27.07 -22.97 15.96
N MET A 734 26.24 -21.92 16.07
CA MET A 734 24.91 -21.88 15.43
C MET A 734 25.05 -21.92 13.89
N LEU A 735 25.93 -21.13 13.31
CA LEU A 735 26.21 -21.11 11.87
C LEU A 735 26.73 -22.46 11.36
N HIS A 736 27.59 -23.08 12.10
CA HIS A 736 28.11 -24.42 11.75
C HIS A 736 26.99 -25.45 11.63
N ASN A 737 26.03 -25.45 12.58
CA ASN A 737 24.87 -26.33 12.52
C ASN A 737 23.96 -26.02 11.30
N MET A 738 23.73 -24.74 10.99
CA MET A 738 22.97 -24.33 9.80
C MET A 738 23.65 -24.75 8.49
N LYS A 739 24.98 -24.74 8.44
CA LYS A 739 25.74 -25.20 7.28
C LYS A 739 25.68 -26.73 7.14
N LEU A 740 25.83 -27.48 8.21
CA LEU A 740 25.72 -28.95 8.21
C LEU A 740 24.34 -29.43 7.72
N THR A 741 23.31 -28.66 7.99
CA THR A 741 21.92 -28.93 7.53
C THR A 741 21.60 -28.33 6.15
N HIS A 742 22.58 -27.79 5.44
CA HIS A 742 22.47 -27.15 4.13
C HIS A 742 21.45 -25.96 4.09
N TRP A 743 21.23 -25.33 5.23
CA TRP A 743 20.38 -24.12 5.31
C TRP A 743 21.09 -22.89 4.77
N ILE A 744 22.42 -22.83 4.93
CA ILE A 744 23.26 -21.75 4.45
C ILE A 744 24.42 -22.30 3.60
N SER A 745 24.88 -21.49 2.64
CA SER A 745 26.10 -21.80 1.86
C SER A 745 27.36 -21.45 2.67
N SER A 746 28.54 -21.87 2.16
CA SER A 746 29.80 -21.46 2.77
C SER A 746 30.05 -19.96 2.68
N HIS A 747 29.49 -19.29 1.65
CA HIS A 747 29.56 -17.83 1.53
C HIS A 747 28.64 -17.13 2.52
N ASP A 748 27.42 -17.66 2.72
CA ASP A 748 26.51 -17.15 3.76
C ASP A 748 27.14 -17.27 5.16
N GLU A 749 27.82 -18.39 5.46
CA GLU A 749 28.57 -18.57 6.72
C GLU A 749 29.67 -17.53 6.89
N LYS A 750 30.43 -17.19 5.81
CA LYS A 750 31.44 -16.13 5.84
C LYS A 750 30.84 -14.79 6.15
N ILE A 751 29.78 -14.38 5.43
CA ILE A 751 29.06 -13.11 5.64
C ILE A 751 28.52 -13.02 7.09
N ALA A 752 27.85 -14.08 7.55
CA ALA A 752 27.29 -14.12 8.90
C ALA A 752 28.38 -14.15 10.00
N THR A 753 29.59 -14.66 9.71
CA THR A 753 30.72 -14.58 10.65
C THR A 753 31.20 -13.14 10.82
N HIS A 754 31.33 -12.37 9.73
CA HIS A 754 31.62 -10.94 9.81
C HIS A 754 30.56 -10.19 10.62
N LEU A 755 29.28 -10.45 10.33
CA LEU A 755 28.16 -9.87 11.10
C LEU A 755 28.22 -10.22 12.58
N GLY A 756 28.48 -11.49 12.90
CA GLY A 756 28.65 -11.94 14.29
C GLY A 756 29.79 -11.22 15.01
N ARG A 757 30.94 -11.04 14.35
CA ARG A 757 32.10 -10.32 14.90
C ARG A 757 31.74 -8.88 15.23
N ILE A 758 30.99 -8.18 14.37
CA ILE A 758 30.55 -6.79 14.61
C ILE A 758 29.61 -6.75 15.81
N LEU A 759 28.57 -7.58 15.81
CA LEU A 759 27.54 -7.56 16.85
C LEU A 759 28.03 -8.01 18.23
N THR A 760 29.17 -8.69 18.30
CA THR A 760 29.81 -9.09 19.56
C THR A 760 30.96 -8.17 19.98
N GLY A 761 31.26 -7.10 19.21
CA GLY A 761 32.24 -6.08 19.61
C GLY A 761 33.65 -6.26 19.01
N GLY A 762 33.81 -7.13 17.99
CA GLY A 762 35.13 -7.36 17.39
C GLY A 762 36.02 -8.33 18.16
N ASP A 763 37.31 -8.14 18.01
CA ASP A 763 38.34 -8.96 18.66
C ASP A 763 38.65 -8.43 20.06
N THR A 764 37.59 -8.35 20.89
CA THR A 764 37.64 -7.82 22.25
C THR A 764 37.27 -8.89 23.28
N THR A 765 37.61 -8.63 24.54
CA THR A 765 37.18 -9.46 25.64
C THR A 765 35.91 -8.88 26.29
N ILE A 766 35.20 -9.70 27.05
CA ILE A 766 33.96 -9.36 27.75
C ILE A 766 34.02 -8.10 28.63
N ASN A 767 35.22 -7.73 29.09
CA ASN A 767 35.41 -6.60 30.00
C ASN A 767 35.77 -5.28 29.29
N GLU A 768 36.05 -5.35 27.98
CA GLU A 768 36.48 -4.17 27.23
C GLU A 768 35.30 -3.33 26.80
N PRO A 769 35.31 -1.99 27.00
CA PRO A 769 34.31 -1.12 26.45
C PRO A 769 34.50 -0.94 24.96
N VAL A 770 33.40 -1.05 24.18
CA VAL A 770 33.39 -0.89 22.75
C VAL A 770 32.61 0.38 22.39
N SER A 771 33.24 1.32 21.70
CA SER A 771 32.59 2.55 21.27
C SER A 771 31.69 2.35 20.05
N GLU A 772 30.75 3.27 19.82
CA GLU A 772 30.00 3.32 18.56
C GLU A 772 30.96 3.37 17.35
N GLN A 773 32.00 4.17 17.43
CA GLN A 773 32.97 4.29 16.32
C GLN A 773 33.66 2.96 16.03
N THR A 774 33.99 2.16 17.03
CA THR A 774 34.55 0.83 16.84
C THR A 774 33.59 -0.07 16.05
N ILE A 775 32.29 -0.02 16.37
CA ILE A 775 31.29 -0.81 15.61
C ILE A 775 31.19 -0.33 14.14
N LEU A 776 31.18 0.98 13.92
CA LEU A 776 31.15 1.57 12.57
C LEU A 776 32.41 1.19 11.75
N ASP A 777 33.57 1.20 12.36
CA ASP A 777 34.83 0.78 11.72
C ASP A 777 34.80 -0.70 11.34
N LEU A 778 34.27 -1.57 12.21
CA LEU A 778 34.08 -3.00 11.95
C LEU A 778 33.06 -3.25 10.80
N GLU A 779 31.98 -2.47 10.74
CA GLU A 779 31.01 -2.53 9.62
C GLU A 779 31.71 -2.23 8.29
N ARG A 780 32.48 -1.15 8.25
CA ARG A 780 33.20 -0.70 7.05
C ARG A 780 34.27 -1.71 6.62
N GLU A 781 35.11 -2.19 7.54
CA GLU A 781 36.11 -3.24 7.30
C GLU A 781 35.48 -4.49 6.67
N ALA A 782 34.40 -4.98 7.28
CA ALA A 782 33.71 -6.17 6.83
C ALA A 782 33.02 -5.98 5.45
N PHE A 783 32.42 -4.82 5.20
CA PHE A 783 31.82 -4.50 3.90
C PHE A 783 32.87 -4.52 2.79
N LEU A 784 33.98 -3.82 2.96
CA LEU A 784 35.09 -3.79 1.97
C LEU A 784 35.68 -5.19 1.73
N SER A 785 35.90 -5.96 2.80
CA SER A 785 36.37 -7.36 2.70
C SER A 785 35.40 -8.21 1.88
N LEU A 786 34.10 -8.10 2.11
CA LEU A 786 33.08 -8.85 1.38
C LEU A 786 32.95 -8.40 -0.08
N CYS A 787 33.10 -7.11 -0.40
CA CYS A 787 33.15 -6.62 -1.77
C CYS A 787 34.27 -7.20 -2.59
N GLY A 788 35.40 -7.58 -1.97
CA GLY A 788 36.50 -8.29 -2.59
C GLY A 788 36.22 -9.75 -2.95
N GLU A 789 35.12 -10.32 -2.45
CA GLU A 789 34.76 -11.72 -2.68
C GLU A 789 34.08 -11.92 -4.05
N PRO A 790 34.59 -12.83 -4.93
CA PRO A 790 33.95 -13.10 -6.22
C PRO A 790 32.47 -13.45 -6.11
N LYS A 791 32.08 -14.24 -5.10
CA LYS A 791 30.70 -14.65 -4.88
C LYS A 791 29.78 -13.48 -4.51
N THR A 792 30.27 -12.49 -3.78
CA THR A 792 29.54 -11.24 -3.52
C THR A 792 29.34 -10.47 -4.81
N GLN A 793 30.36 -10.31 -5.64
CA GLN A 793 30.27 -9.65 -6.94
C GLN A 793 29.25 -10.33 -7.85
N ASP A 794 29.22 -11.68 -7.85
CA ASP A 794 28.20 -12.44 -8.58
C ASP A 794 26.78 -12.17 -8.06
N ARG A 795 26.58 -12.04 -6.74
CA ARG A 795 25.29 -11.69 -6.12
C ARG A 795 24.83 -10.30 -6.54
N ILE A 796 25.72 -9.31 -6.51
CA ILE A 796 25.42 -7.94 -6.94
C ILE A 796 25.03 -7.92 -8.42
N LYS A 797 25.82 -8.55 -9.31
CA LYS A 797 25.51 -8.66 -10.75
C LYS A 797 24.17 -9.33 -10.99
N TYR A 798 23.92 -10.44 -10.30
CA TYR A 798 22.66 -11.19 -10.45
C TYR A 798 21.45 -10.37 -10.01
N MET A 799 21.57 -9.61 -8.90
CA MET A 799 20.52 -8.73 -8.41
C MET A 799 20.20 -7.64 -9.43
N LEU A 800 21.21 -6.98 -9.99
CA LEU A 800 21.04 -5.93 -11.00
C LEU A 800 20.34 -6.43 -12.28
N VAL A 801 20.62 -7.67 -12.69
CA VAL A 801 20.03 -8.26 -13.91
C VAL A 801 18.66 -8.87 -13.67
N ASN A 802 18.47 -9.57 -12.55
CA ASN A 802 17.29 -10.42 -12.32
C ASN A 802 16.32 -9.88 -11.28
N ASN A 803 16.66 -8.81 -10.55
CA ASN A 803 15.89 -8.29 -9.40
C ASN A 803 15.54 -9.38 -8.36
N LYS A 804 16.48 -10.31 -8.13
CA LYS A 804 16.34 -11.42 -7.19
C LYS A 804 17.69 -11.73 -6.54
N PRO A 805 17.70 -12.14 -5.24
CA PRO A 805 18.93 -12.58 -4.61
C PRO A 805 19.44 -13.90 -5.22
N LEU A 806 20.77 -14.00 -5.38
CA LEU A 806 21.46 -15.23 -5.72
C LEU A 806 21.95 -15.92 -4.44
N ARG A 807 21.79 -17.22 -4.34
CA ARG A 807 22.43 -18.05 -3.32
C ARG A 807 23.51 -18.93 -3.97
N ASN A 808 24.77 -18.68 -3.62
CA ASN A 808 25.95 -19.34 -4.23
C ASN A 808 26.94 -19.85 -3.16
#